data_708cf1f8a6c38d7761cb7b5be21e52bf
#
_entry.id   708cf1f8a6c38d7761cb7b5be21e52bf
#
_cell.length_a   1.000
_cell.length_b   1.000
_cell.length_c   1.000
_cell.angle_alpha   90.00
_cell.angle_beta   90.00
_cell.angle_gamma   90.00
#
_symmetry.space_group_name_H-M   'P 1'
#
loop_
_entity.id
_entity.type
_entity.pdbx_description
1 polymer ?
#
loop_
_entity_poly.entity_id
_entity_poly.type
_entity_poly.pdbx_seq_one_letter_code
_entity_poly.pdbx_strand_id
1 'polypeptide(L)'
;MDAPPPGTAHVKPEFLLPISAAAVLDDDDAAEGATGLSRGTGVHGEREEDALDRDGGAAPARTKRTKAQKRAQSGANKGRRFGKVVDGVDLCFRVAAGEGCDFGERCRNNHDVRAYLAAKPPDIAFPRAADVQRLPLPGAMEFSTDADAARPPVCPVFEETGDCRFAFRCRFMGAHIRPIAPAASLPSATDADSKDEQLEAALDFELVKDADKLARAVLTSAEANRVSGHTLKLLRTKKYPFLITKAYQQELAALEEDDVAMPAAATSATEPEGLPLAIPAAAETISESTSVTTDADVIIEQRTAGAAPPDAVDGRVRFREKNRLDWAGKTYLAPLTTVGNLPFRRLCVSYGADITCGEMGLATSFLSGSKEEWSLVWRHPSERTFGVQLAGSKVASVVAAAEALSGELGDGVDFVDLNCGCPIDLVFKTGSGSALLDNPNRLGKLVRGMSRALGAVPVTVKMRAGVKDGRNTAHKLMPRLGPEFGAGGLTLHGRSRQQRYTKLADWAYIKECVDAVRAREADEDLPRVPIFGGGDAFSAAGYWDCVAASGVDGVMVARGALIKPWIFTEIKEHREWDISARERLEGVRRYAEYGLTHFGTDTAGVNSARRYLCEALSFQYRYVPIGILETLPARINDRAPAFRGRDELETLLASPDSRDWVRISEMFLGPAPAAWSFTPKHRSNAYESQG
;
A
#
# COMPACT_ATOMS: atom_id res chain seq x y z
N MET A 1 2.83 -24.20 38.36
CA MET A 1 2.62 -22.85 37.79
C MET A 1 1.27 -22.91 37.09
N ASP A 2 0.36 -22.03 37.40
CA ASP A 2 -0.95 -21.98 36.74
C ASP A 2 -0.73 -21.68 35.25
N ALA A 3 -1.51 -22.35 34.39
CA ALA A 3 -1.45 -22.13 32.96
C ALA A 3 -1.72 -20.64 32.66
N PRO A 4 -0.92 -20.00 31.78
CA PRO A 4 -1.14 -18.59 31.47
C PRO A 4 -2.56 -18.40 30.93
N PRO A 5 -3.16 -17.22 31.15
CA PRO A 5 -4.53 -16.95 30.68
C PRO A 5 -4.61 -17.09 29.15
N PRO A 6 -5.76 -17.56 28.63
CA PRO A 6 -5.95 -17.67 27.19
C PRO A 6 -5.67 -16.35 26.47
N GLY A 7 -4.90 -16.40 25.39
CA GLY A 7 -4.51 -15.23 24.62
C GLY A 7 -3.19 -14.58 25.08
N THR A 8 -2.39 -15.27 25.87
CA THR A 8 -1.06 -14.83 26.28
C THR A 8 0.00 -15.70 25.61
N ALA A 9 1.05 -15.09 25.03
CA ALA A 9 2.21 -15.82 24.50
C ALA A 9 2.99 -16.46 25.63
N HIS A 10 3.38 -17.73 25.47
CA HIS A 10 4.11 -18.50 26.48
C HIS A 10 5.60 -18.15 26.43
N VAL A 11 5.98 -17.07 27.11
CA VAL A 11 7.35 -16.63 27.25
C VAL A 11 8.02 -17.34 28.44
N LYS A 12 9.24 -17.81 28.27
CA LYS A 12 10.03 -18.48 29.30
C LYS A 12 10.17 -17.60 30.56
N PRO A 13 10.05 -18.16 31.77
CA PRO A 13 9.99 -17.39 33.02
C PRO A 13 11.16 -16.44 33.24
N GLU A 14 12.37 -16.80 32.80
CA GLU A 14 13.57 -16.00 32.95
C GLU A 14 13.57 -14.68 32.17
N PHE A 15 12.68 -14.57 31.16
CA PHE A 15 12.51 -13.36 30.37
C PHE A 15 11.32 -12.50 30.79
N LEU A 16 10.45 -13.01 31.66
CA LEU A 16 9.27 -12.27 32.11
C LEU A 16 9.68 -11.08 33.00
N LEU A 17 9.06 -9.93 32.75
CA LEU A 17 9.16 -8.77 33.60
C LEU A 17 7.99 -8.75 34.61
N PRO A 18 8.20 -8.21 35.82
CA PRO A 18 7.12 -8.02 36.78
C PRO A 18 5.99 -7.22 36.14
N ILE A 19 4.76 -7.68 36.31
CA ILE A 19 3.57 -6.97 35.83
C ILE A 19 3.47 -5.66 36.61
N SER A 20 3.76 -4.54 35.96
CA SER A 20 3.43 -3.25 36.54
C SER A 20 1.91 -3.08 36.44
N ALA A 21 1.28 -2.57 37.50
CA ALA A 21 -0.17 -2.39 37.61
C ALA A 21 -0.77 -1.44 36.53
N ALA A 22 0.05 -0.91 35.63
CA ALA A 22 -0.33 0.02 34.57
C ALA A 22 -0.55 -0.66 33.19
N ALA A 23 -0.38 -1.97 33.05
CA ALA A 23 -0.65 -2.67 31.80
C ALA A 23 -2.16 -2.88 31.63
N VAL A 24 -2.86 -1.86 31.21
CA VAL A 24 -4.26 -1.96 30.78
C VAL A 24 -4.29 -2.66 29.44
N LEU A 25 -5.00 -3.79 29.39
CA LEU A 25 -5.27 -4.55 28.16
C LEU A 25 -6.15 -3.69 27.25
N ASP A 26 -5.60 -3.24 26.14
CA ASP A 26 -6.34 -2.44 25.16
C ASP A 26 -6.87 -3.32 24.03
N ASP A 27 -8.07 -3.00 23.56
CA ASP A 27 -8.86 -3.82 22.64
C ASP A 27 -8.42 -3.59 21.19
N ASP A 28 -8.03 -4.64 20.47
CA ASP A 28 -7.55 -4.58 19.07
C ASP A 28 -8.59 -4.02 18.07
N ASP A 29 -9.85 -3.90 18.49
CA ASP A 29 -10.94 -3.42 17.65
C ASP A 29 -10.92 -1.90 17.38
N ALA A 30 -10.16 -1.13 18.11
CA ALA A 30 -10.07 0.32 17.92
C ALA A 30 -9.28 0.75 16.68
N ALA A 31 -8.52 -0.15 16.05
CA ALA A 31 -7.53 0.18 15.03
C ALA A 31 -8.09 0.48 13.64
N GLU A 32 -9.29 0.01 13.31
CA GLU A 32 -9.86 0.21 11.98
C GLU A 32 -11.23 0.91 11.98
N GLY A 33 -11.31 2.15 12.42
CA GLY A 33 -12.52 2.94 12.14
C GLY A 33 -13.14 3.76 13.24
N ALA A 34 -12.48 3.90 14.39
CA ALA A 34 -12.91 4.87 15.38
C ALA A 34 -12.52 6.29 14.94
N THR A 35 -13.36 6.90 14.12
CA THR A 35 -13.38 8.37 14.05
C THR A 35 -13.90 8.88 15.38
N GLY A 36 -12.99 9.37 16.19
CA GLY A 36 -13.12 10.24 17.32
C GLY A 36 -14.45 10.33 18.06
N LEU A 37 -14.49 9.76 19.23
CA LEU A 37 -15.18 10.37 20.37
C LEU A 37 -14.29 10.15 21.59
N SER A 38 -13.43 11.12 21.87
CA SER A 38 -12.83 11.29 23.18
C SER A 38 -13.99 11.46 24.17
N ARG A 39 -14.13 10.52 25.08
CA ARG A 39 -14.84 10.77 26.33
C ARG A 39 -13.88 10.53 27.47
N GLY A 40 -13.75 11.60 28.25
CA GLY A 40 -13.00 11.64 29.48
C GLY A 40 -13.49 10.61 30.50
N THR A 41 -12.56 10.27 31.34
CA THR A 41 -12.62 9.65 32.65
C THR A 41 -14.01 9.49 33.24
N GLY A 42 -14.35 8.25 33.60
CA GLY A 42 -15.41 8.00 34.55
C GLY A 42 -15.95 6.58 34.52
N VAL A 43 -15.49 5.79 35.50
CA VAL A 43 -16.25 4.78 36.25
C VAL A 43 -17.09 3.75 35.48
N HIS A 44 -16.82 2.49 35.77
CA HIS A 44 -17.60 1.31 35.45
C HIS A 44 -19.10 1.58 35.33
N GLY A 45 -19.67 1.29 34.15
CA GLY A 45 -21.09 1.22 33.90
C GLY A 45 -21.38 0.03 33.01
N GLU A 46 -22.25 -0.83 33.54
CA GLU A 46 -22.69 -2.08 32.98
C GLU A 46 -23.22 -1.92 31.54
N ARG A 47 -23.01 -2.97 30.71
CA ARG A 47 -23.62 -3.11 29.40
C ARG A 47 -25.14 -3.24 29.55
N GLU A 48 -25.88 -2.24 29.15
CA GLU A 48 -27.31 -2.38 28.89
C GLU A 48 -27.48 -3.03 27.49
N GLU A 49 -28.04 -4.21 27.50
CA GLU A 49 -28.59 -4.89 26.34
C GLU A 49 -29.78 -4.07 25.82
N ASP A 50 -29.88 -3.91 24.47
CA ASP A 50 -31.03 -3.33 23.80
C ASP A 50 -32.28 -4.18 24.06
N ALA A 51 -33.02 -3.86 25.12
CA ALA A 51 -34.38 -4.29 25.32
C ALA A 51 -35.31 -3.41 24.47
N LEU A 52 -36.05 -4.06 23.62
CA LEU A 52 -37.16 -3.48 22.86
C LEU A 52 -38.21 -2.95 23.86
N ASP A 53 -38.23 -1.65 24.09
CA ASP A 53 -39.23 -0.99 24.88
C ASP A 53 -40.49 -0.73 24.03
N ARG A 54 -41.55 -1.43 24.36
CA ARG A 54 -42.93 -1.12 23.96
C ARG A 54 -43.54 -0.31 25.09
N ASP A 55 -43.35 1.00 25.07
CA ASP A 55 -44.34 1.88 25.65
C ASP A 55 -44.10 3.33 25.21
N GLY A 56 -45.17 3.99 24.83
CA GLY A 56 -45.18 5.30 24.18
C GLY A 56 -44.88 6.46 25.13
N GLY A 57 -43.60 6.76 25.32
CA GLY A 57 -43.12 7.97 25.96
C GLY A 57 -42.30 8.81 24.98
N ALA A 58 -42.69 10.09 24.73
CA ALA A 58 -42.02 10.99 23.82
C ALA A 58 -40.56 11.22 24.23
N ALA A 59 -39.61 10.72 23.41
CA ALA A 59 -38.20 10.96 23.57
C ALA A 59 -37.89 12.45 23.42
N PRO A 60 -36.97 13.05 24.23
CA PRO A 60 -36.62 14.45 24.14
C PRO A 60 -36.02 14.76 22.76
N ALA A 61 -36.53 15.78 22.08
CA ALA A 61 -36.12 16.19 20.74
C ALA A 61 -34.60 16.40 20.66
N ARG A 62 -33.93 15.56 19.88
CA ARG A 62 -32.50 15.74 19.52
C ARG A 62 -32.35 17.08 18.82
N THR A 63 -31.79 18.07 19.50
CA THR A 63 -31.48 19.37 18.94
C THR A 63 -30.56 19.19 17.73
N LYS A 64 -31.03 19.58 16.55
CA LYS A 64 -30.27 19.54 15.30
C LYS A 64 -29.03 20.43 15.44
N ARG A 65 -27.86 19.84 15.49
CA ARG A 65 -26.57 20.57 15.54
C ARG A 65 -26.47 21.56 14.37
N THR A 66 -26.04 22.77 14.65
CA THR A 66 -25.86 23.83 13.67
C THR A 66 -24.73 23.49 12.70
N LYS A 67 -24.72 24.11 11.51
CA LYS A 67 -23.69 23.95 10.49
C LYS A 67 -22.28 24.32 11.02
N ALA A 68 -22.22 25.27 11.96
CA ALA A 68 -20.99 25.68 12.65
C ALA A 68 -20.50 24.61 13.62
N GLN A 69 -21.38 23.98 14.41
CA GLN A 69 -21.04 22.88 15.31
C GLN A 69 -20.59 21.62 14.55
N LYS A 70 -21.22 21.34 13.38
CA LYS A 70 -20.77 20.27 12.48
C LYS A 70 -19.40 20.58 11.88
N ARG A 71 -19.11 21.85 11.51
CA ARG A 71 -17.78 22.28 11.04
C ARG A 71 -16.71 22.25 12.15
N ALA A 72 -17.04 22.58 13.37
CA ALA A 72 -16.12 22.51 14.52
C ALA A 72 -15.76 21.07 14.88
N GLN A 73 -16.69 20.12 14.71
CA GLN A 73 -16.45 18.66 14.91
C GLN A 73 -15.96 17.92 13.66
N SER A 74 -16.12 18.50 12.47
CA SER A 74 -15.61 17.93 11.22
C SER A 74 -14.10 18.11 11.20
N GLY A 75 -13.38 17.08 11.56
CA GLY A 75 -11.93 17.00 11.56
C GLY A 75 -11.37 16.64 12.94
N ALA A 76 -11.68 15.45 13.43
CA ALA A 76 -11.00 14.85 14.58
C ALA A 76 -9.45 14.84 14.45
N ASN A 77 -8.95 15.05 13.22
CA ASN A 77 -7.54 15.20 12.90
C ASN A 77 -7.05 16.66 12.80
N LYS A 78 -7.88 17.66 13.08
CA LYS A 78 -7.46 19.08 13.01
C LYS A 78 -6.38 19.46 14.03
N GLY A 79 -6.26 18.72 15.12
CA GLY A 79 -5.18 18.90 16.12
C GLY A 79 -3.89 18.15 15.77
N ARG A 80 -3.96 17.16 14.87
CA ARG A 80 -2.79 16.44 14.37
C ARG A 80 -2.15 17.27 13.26
N ARG A 81 -1.33 18.23 13.63
CA ARG A 81 -0.46 18.94 12.69
C ARG A 81 0.61 17.96 12.18
N PHE A 82 0.32 17.27 11.10
CA PHE A 82 1.35 16.70 10.26
C PHE A 82 2.01 17.86 9.47
N GLY A 83 2.58 18.81 10.20
CA GLY A 83 3.33 19.89 9.59
C GLY A 83 4.52 19.25 8.86
N LYS A 84 4.68 19.56 7.59
CA LYS A 84 5.93 19.27 6.91
C LYS A 84 7.01 20.02 7.68
N VAL A 85 7.97 19.30 8.22
CA VAL A 85 9.18 19.90 8.74
C VAL A 85 9.98 20.33 7.52
N VAL A 86 10.21 21.61 7.39
CA VAL A 86 10.99 22.21 6.29
C VAL A 86 12.15 23.01 6.87
N ASP A 87 13.17 23.23 6.09
CA ASP A 87 14.31 24.07 6.47
C ASP A 87 13.86 25.53 6.67
N GLY A 88 14.56 26.27 7.49
CA GLY A 88 14.27 27.69 7.75
C GLY A 88 14.40 28.57 6.50
N VAL A 89 15.25 28.16 5.56
CA VAL A 89 15.41 28.77 4.23
C VAL A 89 14.95 27.74 3.20
N ASP A 90 14.03 28.09 2.30
CA ASP A 90 13.54 27.20 1.24
C ASP A 90 14.34 27.45 -0.06
N LEU A 91 15.36 26.64 -0.29
CA LEU A 91 16.18 26.69 -1.51
C LEU A 91 15.41 26.18 -2.72
N CYS A 92 15.52 26.88 -3.86
CA CYS A 92 14.92 26.46 -5.13
C CYS A 92 15.44 25.07 -5.54
N PHE A 93 14.55 24.17 -5.95
CA PHE A 93 14.92 22.79 -6.31
C PHE A 93 15.87 22.75 -7.52
N ARG A 94 15.69 23.60 -8.54
CA ARG A 94 16.57 23.63 -9.70
C ARG A 94 17.96 24.14 -9.34
N VAL A 95 18.01 25.22 -8.56
CA VAL A 95 19.27 25.76 -8.05
C VAL A 95 19.96 24.75 -7.13
N ALA A 96 19.20 24.05 -6.30
CA ALA A 96 19.73 22.97 -5.47
C ALA A 96 20.36 21.84 -6.28
N ALA A 97 19.81 21.52 -7.46
CA ALA A 97 20.34 20.51 -8.38
C ALA A 97 21.50 20.99 -9.26
N GLY A 98 21.95 22.23 -9.08
CA GLY A 98 22.98 22.86 -9.94
C GLY A 98 22.42 23.34 -11.28
N GLU A 99 21.09 23.54 -11.41
CA GLU A 99 20.43 23.95 -12.64
C GLU A 99 19.98 25.41 -12.55
N GLY A 100 19.95 26.10 -13.69
CA GLY A 100 19.38 27.44 -13.79
C GLY A 100 17.86 27.46 -13.50
N CYS A 101 17.40 28.50 -12.82
CA CYS A 101 15.96 28.66 -12.55
C CYS A 101 15.29 29.55 -13.59
N ASP A 102 14.28 29.04 -14.31
CA ASP A 102 13.54 29.79 -15.35
C ASP A 102 12.81 31.03 -14.80
N PHE A 103 12.51 31.05 -13.50
CA PHE A 103 11.85 32.17 -12.85
C PHE A 103 12.80 33.31 -12.42
N GLY A 104 14.13 33.04 -12.38
CA GLY A 104 15.14 34.02 -11.97
C GLY A 104 14.75 34.68 -10.64
N GLU A 105 14.83 36.03 -10.59
CA GLU A 105 14.46 36.82 -9.41
C GLU A 105 12.99 36.74 -9.01
N ARG A 106 12.11 36.30 -9.93
CA ARG A 106 10.67 36.07 -9.64
C ARG A 106 10.39 34.73 -8.97
N CYS A 107 11.42 33.92 -8.71
CA CYS A 107 11.26 32.68 -8.01
C CYS A 107 10.82 32.93 -6.54
N ARG A 108 9.88 32.13 -6.05
CA ARG A 108 9.41 32.24 -4.66
C ARG A 108 10.40 31.65 -3.65
N ASN A 109 11.32 30.79 -4.11
CA ASN A 109 12.30 30.10 -3.28
C ASN A 109 13.66 30.83 -3.39
N ASN A 110 14.46 30.68 -2.35
CA ASN A 110 15.78 31.28 -2.30
C ASN A 110 16.73 30.66 -3.35
N HIS A 111 17.61 31.46 -3.94
CA HIS A 111 18.66 31.03 -4.87
C HIS A 111 20.08 31.10 -4.27
N ASP A 112 20.23 31.65 -3.06
CA ASP A 112 21.51 31.71 -2.37
C ASP A 112 21.83 30.37 -1.70
N VAL A 113 22.65 29.57 -2.37
CA VAL A 113 23.08 28.24 -1.90
C VAL A 113 23.94 28.37 -0.64
N ARG A 114 24.81 29.38 -0.54
CA ARG A 114 25.68 29.56 0.63
C ARG A 114 24.89 29.92 1.87
N ALA A 115 23.92 30.84 1.76
CA ALA A 115 23.03 31.17 2.87
C ALA A 115 22.19 29.96 3.29
N TYR A 116 21.75 29.16 2.32
CA TYR A 116 21.01 27.92 2.63
C TYR A 116 21.90 26.90 3.37
N LEU A 117 23.12 26.63 2.89
CA LEU A 117 24.04 25.67 3.50
C LEU A 117 24.45 26.09 4.91
N ALA A 118 24.59 27.40 5.18
CA ALA A 118 24.84 27.91 6.53
C ALA A 118 23.66 27.73 7.49
N ALA A 119 22.44 27.76 6.98
CA ALA A 119 21.19 27.62 7.77
C ALA A 119 20.67 26.17 7.83
N LYS A 120 21.12 25.30 6.95
CA LYS A 120 20.71 23.91 6.84
C LYS A 120 21.09 23.12 8.10
N PRO A 121 20.24 22.21 8.60
CA PRO A 121 20.64 21.32 9.69
C PRO A 121 21.87 20.47 9.29
N PRO A 122 22.72 20.04 10.24
CA PRO A 122 23.90 19.23 9.98
C PRO A 122 23.59 17.96 9.19
N ASP A 123 24.52 17.51 8.35
CA ASP A 123 24.38 16.28 7.60
C ASP A 123 24.28 15.06 8.51
N ILE A 124 23.62 14.03 8.01
CA ILE A 124 23.38 12.75 8.70
C ILE A 124 24.34 11.72 8.09
N ALA A 125 24.91 10.88 8.94
CA ALA A 125 25.66 9.70 8.51
C ALA A 125 24.70 8.50 8.45
N PHE A 126 24.42 7.97 7.24
CA PHE A 126 23.63 6.76 7.08
C PHE A 126 24.53 5.54 7.20
N PRO A 127 24.21 4.57 8.10
CA PRO A 127 25.06 3.40 8.29
C PRO A 127 24.92 2.41 7.14
N ARG A 128 26.03 1.79 6.72
CA ARG A 128 26.03 0.69 5.77
C ARG A 128 25.51 -0.60 6.42
N ALA A 129 25.10 -1.56 5.61
CA ALA A 129 24.65 -2.87 6.09
C ALA A 129 25.71 -3.57 6.98
N ALA A 130 26.99 -3.46 6.63
CA ALA A 130 28.11 -4.02 7.42
C ALA A 130 28.27 -3.36 8.80
N ASP A 131 27.82 -2.13 8.96
CA ASP A 131 27.98 -1.38 10.21
C ASP A 131 26.89 -1.72 11.23
N VAL A 132 25.75 -2.30 10.79
CA VAL A 132 24.58 -2.60 11.66
C VAL A 132 24.95 -3.51 12.83
N GLN A 133 25.88 -4.44 12.61
CA GLN A 133 26.34 -5.36 13.66
C GLN A 133 27.03 -4.64 14.83
N ARG A 134 27.55 -3.45 14.60
CA ARG A 134 28.35 -2.65 15.56
C ARG A 134 27.68 -1.33 15.96
N LEU A 135 26.49 -1.02 15.42
CA LEU A 135 25.81 0.20 15.77
C LEU A 135 25.56 0.26 17.29
N PRO A 136 25.96 1.34 17.97
CA PRO A 136 25.67 1.51 19.40
C PRO A 136 24.15 1.66 19.61
N LEU A 137 23.72 1.34 20.83
CA LEU A 137 22.34 1.57 21.24
C LEU A 137 22.06 3.06 21.33
N PRO A 138 20.81 3.50 21.09
CA PRO A 138 20.42 4.88 21.26
C PRO A 138 20.66 5.36 22.69
N GLY A 139 21.44 6.44 22.86
CA GLY A 139 21.80 7.00 24.17
C GLY A 139 23.09 6.45 24.78
N ALA A 140 23.78 5.49 24.18
CA ALA A 140 25.16 5.20 24.50
C ALA A 140 26.04 6.37 23.97
N MET A 141 26.84 6.92 24.88
CA MET A 141 27.71 8.07 24.53
C MET A 141 28.73 7.68 23.45
N GLU A 142 28.83 8.54 22.44
CA GLU A 142 29.90 8.72 21.47
C GLU A 142 30.11 7.67 20.40
N PHE A 143 29.61 8.02 19.20
CA PHE A 143 30.25 7.64 17.94
C PHE A 143 31.54 8.46 17.78
N SER A 144 32.64 7.88 18.14
CA SER A 144 33.92 8.26 17.55
C SER A 144 34.95 7.20 17.87
N THR A 145 35.14 6.26 16.98
CA THR A 145 36.47 5.74 16.80
C THR A 145 37.06 6.47 15.57
N ASP A 146 38.31 6.85 15.62
CA ASP A 146 39.02 7.47 14.49
C ASP A 146 38.86 6.69 13.17
N ALA A 147 38.51 5.40 13.26
CA ALA A 147 38.19 4.54 12.14
C ALA A 147 36.85 4.88 11.44
N ASP A 148 35.86 5.42 12.15
CA ASP A 148 34.56 5.80 11.57
C ASP A 148 34.60 7.19 10.93
N ALA A 149 35.46 8.08 11.43
CA ALA A 149 35.71 9.40 10.82
C ALA A 149 36.41 9.30 9.44
N ALA A 150 37.08 8.18 9.16
CA ALA A 150 37.76 7.93 7.89
C ALA A 150 36.86 7.32 6.79
N ARG A 151 35.63 6.94 7.11
CA ARG A 151 34.71 6.35 6.12
C ARG A 151 33.97 7.43 5.35
N PRO A 152 33.89 7.34 4.00
CA PRO A 152 33.13 8.29 3.23
C PRO A 152 31.65 8.24 3.63
N PRO A 153 30.99 9.40 3.76
CA PRO A 153 29.57 9.47 4.05
C PRO A 153 28.76 8.75 2.98
N VAL A 154 27.58 8.23 3.34
CA VAL A 154 26.68 7.50 2.44
C VAL A 154 25.40 8.28 2.29
N CYS A 155 25.00 8.55 1.04
CA CYS A 155 23.64 8.94 0.69
C CYS A 155 22.93 7.73 0.04
N PRO A 156 21.86 7.19 0.63
CA PRO A 156 21.21 5.99 0.09
C PRO A 156 20.75 6.15 -1.36
N VAL A 157 20.23 7.33 -1.70
CA VAL A 157 19.77 7.61 -3.07
C VAL A 157 20.96 7.64 -4.05
N PHE A 158 22.05 8.30 -3.70
CA PHE A 158 23.23 8.36 -4.55
C PHE A 158 23.90 6.99 -4.72
N GLU A 159 23.95 6.19 -3.64
CA GLU A 159 24.48 4.81 -3.73
C GLU A 159 23.65 3.92 -4.65
N GLU A 160 22.33 4.06 -4.63
CA GLU A 160 21.41 3.27 -5.46
C GLU A 160 21.37 3.77 -6.91
N THR A 161 21.35 5.09 -7.13
CA THR A 161 21.03 5.68 -8.45
C THR A 161 22.17 6.41 -9.14
N GLY A 162 23.27 6.71 -8.44
CA GLY A 162 24.38 7.49 -8.98
C GLY A 162 24.12 9.01 -9.09
N ASP A 163 22.90 9.45 -8.74
CA ASP A 163 22.52 10.86 -8.67
C ASP A 163 21.56 11.09 -7.50
N CYS A 164 21.65 12.24 -6.86
CA CYS A 164 20.73 12.62 -5.80
C CYS A 164 19.96 13.87 -6.19
N ARG A 165 18.72 13.70 -6.63
CA ARG A 165 17.84 14.80 -7.04
C ARG A 165 17.65 15.92 -6.01
N PHE A 166 18.03 15.69 -4.75
CA PHE A 166 17.97 16.68 -3.68
C PHE A 166 19.26 17.48 -3.55
N ALA A 167 20.37 16.96 -4.06
CA ALA A 167 21.66 17.62 -4.20
C ALA A 167 22.03 18.47 -2.96
N PHE A 168 22.11 19.80 -3.03
CA PHE A 168 22.44 20.66 -1.88
C PHE A 168 21.38 20.61 -0.76
N ARG A 169 20.14 20.23 -1.05
CA ARG A 169 19.09 20.03 -0.03
C ARG A 169 19.21 18.69 0.71
N CYS A 170 20.04 17.78 0.22
CA CYS A 170 20.21 16.45 0.80
C CYS A 170 20.81 16.55 2.21
N ARG A 171 20.28 15.77 3.16
CA ARG A 171 20.78 15.65 4.53
C ARG A 171 21.98 14.69 4.64
N PHE A 172 22.39 14.09 3.52
CA PHE A 172 23.53 13.19 3.35
C PHE A 172 24.46 13.73 2.26
N MET A 173 24.58 15.06 2.18
CA MET A 173 25.19 15.77 1.05
C MET A 173 26.66 15.41 0.89
N GLY A 174 27.41 15.23 1.98
CA GLY A 174 28.82 14.88 1.94
C GLY A 174 29.18 13.63 1.11
N ALA A 175 28.17 12.79 0.78
CA ALA A 175 28.36 11.60 -0.05
C ALA A 175 28.48 11.89 -1.56
N HIS A 176 28.01 13.06 -2.02
CA HIS A 176 27.92 13.40 -3.44
C HIS A 176 28.28 14.86 -3.74
N ILE A 177 29.17 15.43 -2.92
CA ILE A 177 29.85 16.69 -3.20
C ILE A 177 31.37 16.46 -3.23
N ARG A 178 32.05 17.29 -4.00
CA ARG A 178 33.52 17.34 -4.02
C ARG A 178 33.94 18.77 -3.82
N PRO A 179 34.97 19.08 -2.94
CA PRO A 179 35.52 20.38 -2.84
C PRO A 179 36.18 20.77 -4.18
N ILE A 180 35.94 22.00 -4.64
CA ILE A 180 36.66 22.56 -5.75
C ILE A 180 38.01 23.05 -5.19
N ALA A 181 39.12 22.51 -5.71
CA ALA A 181 40.43 22.99 -5.32
C ALA A 181 40.51 24.50 -5.59
N PRO A 182 41.04 25.34 -4.67
CA PRO A 182 41.19 26.76 -4.93
C PRO A 182 42.01 26.93 -6.18
N ALA A 183 41.41 27.53 -7.21
CA ALA A 183 42.06 27.75 -8.49
C ALA A 183 43.28 28.66 -8.27
N ALA A 184 44.45 28.16 -8.54
CA ALA A 184 45.71 28.93 -8.45
C ALA A 184 45.78 30.09 -9.47
N SER A 185 44.79 30.25 -10.34
CA SER A 185 44.54 31.40 -11.21
C SER A 185 43.25 31.22 -11.98
N LEU A 186 42.20 31.94 -11.61
CA LEU A 186 41.02 32.10 -12.48
C LEU A 186 41.34 33.11 -13.57
N PRO A 187 41.05 32.88 -14.88
CA PRO A 187 41.00 33.92 -15.88
C PRO A 187 39.93 34.94 -15.50
N SER A 188 40.18 36.21 -15.83
CA SER A 188 39.28 37.31 -15.51
C SER A 188 37.87 37.02 -16.10
N ALA A 189 36.85 37.26 -15.31
CA ALA A 189 35.45 36.97 -15.58
C ALA A 189 34.84 37.86 -16.69
N THR A 190 35.27 37.70 -17.93
CA THR A 190 34.75 38.49 -19.06
C THR A 190 34.03 37.68 -20.13
N ASP A 191 34.04 36.34 -20.08
CA ASP A 191 33.47 35.49 -21.15
C ASP A 191 32.54 34.34 -20.71
N ALA A 192 31.99 34.36 -19.50
CA ALA A 192 31.02 33.35 -19.08
C ALA A 192 29.61 33.79 -19.52
N ASP A 193 29.15 33.29 -20.67
CA ASP A 193 27.86 33.64 -21.27
C ASP A 193 26.67 32.79 -20.73
N SER A 194 26.91 31.77 -19.87
CA SER A 194 25.83 30.95 -19.30
C SER A 194 25.61 31.24 -17.81
N LYS A 195 24.33 31.36 -17.41
CA LYS A 195 23.93 31.53 -16.00
C LYS A 195 24.34 30.35 -15.12
N ASP A 196 24.52 29.19 -15.72
CA ASP A 196 24.87 27.94 -15.03
C ASP A 196 26.37 27.95 -14.65
N GLU A 197 27.25 28.42 -15.54
CA GLU A 197 28.71 28.59 -15.28
C GLU A 197 28.98 29.65 -14.20
N GLN A 198 28.16 30.71 -14.13
CA GLN A 198 28.26 31.73 -13.08
C GLN A 198 27.83 31.20 -11.69
N LEU A 199 26.91 30.23 -11.63
CA LEU A 199 26.47 29.63 -10.38
C LEU A 199 27.54 28.67 -9.85
N GLU A 200 28.14 27.85 -10.71
CA GLU A 200 29.20 26.91 -10.35
C GLU A 200 30.49 27.62 -9.86
N ALA A 201 30.89 28.70 -10.49
CA ALA A 201 32.06 29.47 -10.09
C ALA A 201 31.92 30.14 -8.70
N ALA A 202 30.75 30.22 -8.16
CA ALA A 202 30.51 30.84 -6.85
C ALA A 202 30.51 29.84 -5.67
N LEU A 203 30.58 28.54 -5.92
CA LEU A 203 30.54 27.51 -4.89
C LEU A 203 31.91 26.88 -4.64
N ASP A 204 32.19 26.58 -3.38
CA ASP A 204 33.41 25.88 -2.98
C ASP A 204 33.29 24.35 -3.21
N PHE A 205 32.17 23.88 -3.76
CA PHE A 205 31.83 22.48 -3.97
C PHE A 205 31.16 22.25 -5.32
N GLU A 206 31.46 21.12 -5.95
CA GLU A 206 30.74 20.59 -7.11
C GLU A 206 29.87 19.40 -6.73
N LEU A 207 28.77 19.21 -7.43
CA LEU A 207 27.91 18.02 -7.30
C LEU A 207 28.50 16.87 -8.13
N VAL A 208 28.62 15.70 -7.50
CA VAL A 208 29.14 14.50 -8.16
C VAL A 208 27.95 13.68 -8.69
N LYS A 209 28.06 13.22 -9.94
CA LYS A 209 27.15 12.27 -10.58
C LYS A 209 27.95 11.07 -11.07
N ASP A 210 27.37 9.87 -10.89
CA ASP A 210 27.93 8.62 -11.40
C ASP A 210 27.08 8.17 -12.60
N ALA A 211 27.55 8.46 -13.81
CA ALA A 211 26.82 8.20 -15.04
C ALA A 211 26.54 6.71 -15.26
N ASP A 212 27.46 5.83 -14.86
CA ASP A 212 27.30 4.38 -15.03
C ASP A 212 26.26 3.82 -14.08
N LYS A 213 26.24 4.28 -12.82
CA LYS A 213 25.18 3.95 -11.87
C LYS A 213 23.82 4.49 -12.35
N LEU A 214 23.78 5.74 -12.82
CA LEU A 214 22.56 6.38 -13.29
C LEU A 214 21.93 5.59 -14.46
N ALA A 215 22.74 5.21 -15.45
CA ALA A 215 22.27 4.41 -16.59
C ALA A 215 21.67 3.06 -16.15
N ARG A 216 22.30 2.38 -15.19
CA ARG A 216 21.78 1.13 -14.62
C ARG A 216 20.53 1.35 -13.77
N ALA A 217 20.47 2.41 -13.00
CA ALA A 217 19.38 2.72 -12.08
C ALA A 217 18.04 2.92 -12.80
N VAL A 218 18.05 3.43 -14.04
CA VAL A 218 16.84 3.55 -14.87
C VAL A 218 16.11 2.21 -15.01
N LEU A 219 16.85 1.11 -15.10
CA LEU A 219 16.27 -0.23 -15.27
C LEU A 219 16.06 -0.98 -13.95
N THR A 220 16.83 -0.68 -12.91
CA THR A 220 16.87 -1.51 -11.69
C THR A 220 16.27 -0.86 -10.46
N SER A 221 16.19 0.46 -10.41
CA SER A 221 15.85 1.20 -9.20
C SER A 221 14.86 2.34 -9.41
N ALA A 222 14.62 2.77 -10.66
CA ALA A 222 13.70 3.86 -10.94
C ALA A 222 12.25 3.45 -10.65
N GLU A 223 11.56 4.22 -9.81
CA GLU A 223 10.14 4.01 -9.56
C GLU A 223 9.33 4.29 -10.82
N ALA A 224 8.56 3.30 -11.26
CA ALA A 224 7.67 3.34 -12.41
C ALA A 224 6.25 3.85 -12.05
N ASN A 225 5.39 3.92 -13.06
CA ASN A 225 3.98 4.31 -12.93
C ASN A 225 3.78 5.78 -12.49
N ARG A 226 4.71 6.64 -12.86
CA ARG A 226 4.57 8.08 -12.61
C ARG A 226 3.71 8.72 -13.69
N VAL A 227 2.54 9.22 -13.28
CA VAL A 227 1.58 9.86 -14.18
C VAL A 227 1.95 11.32 -14.43
N SER A 228 1.80 11.77 -15.67
CA SER A 228 2.19 13.13 -16.08
C SER A 228 1.32 14.22 -15.43
N GLY A 229 1.90 15.40 -15.25
CA GLY A 229 1.14 16.58 -14.81
C GLY A 229 0.02 16.97 -15.79
N HIS A 230 0.19 16.66 -17.08
CA HIS A 230 -0.82 16.88 -18.13
C HIS A 230 -2.04 16.00 -17.89
N THR A 231 -1.85 14.69 -17.69
CA THR A 231 -2.92 13.74 -17.38
C THR A 231 -3.68 14.13 -16.13
N LEU A 232 -2.95 14.48 -15.04
CA LEU A 232 -3.60 14.95 -13.82
C LEU A 232 -4.41 16.23 -14.04
N LYS A 233 -4.00 17.12 -14.96
CA LYS A 233 -4.76 18.31 -15.36
C LYS A 233 -6.00 17.92 -16.14
N LEU A 234 -5.92 16.99 -17.09
CA LEU A 234 -7.08 16.50 -17.85
C LEU A 234 -8.16 15.91 -16.92
N LEU A 235 -7.73 15.09 -15.94
CA LEU A 235 -8.64 14.51 -14.94
C LEU A 235 -9.31 15.61 -14.10
N ARG A 236 -8.53 16.55 -13.54
CA ARG A 236 -9.06 17.69 -12.74
C ARG A 236 -10.05 18.55 -13.51
N THR A 237 -9.80 18.77 -14.78
CA THR A 237 -10.66 19.59 -15.66
C THR A 237 -11.77 18.77 -16.31
N LYS A 238 -11.90 17.47 -16.01
CA LYS A 238 -12.90 16.53 -16.58
C LYS A 238 -12.82 16.42 -18.11
N LYS A 239 -11.62 16.59 -18.67
CA LYS A 239 -11.36 16.51 -20.12
C LYS A 239 -10.70 15.20 -20.52
N TYR A 240 -10.43 14.28 -19.58
CA TYR A 240 -9.91 12.97 -19.89
C TYR A 240 -10.91 12.15 -20.71
N PRO A 241 -10.51 11.51 -21.83
CA PRO A 241 -11.43 10.80 -22.73
C PRO A 241 -11.77 9.41 -22.20
N PHE A 242 -12.93 9.27 -21.56
CA PHE A 242 -13.45 7.98 -21.08
C PHE A 242 -14.35 7.34 -22.15
N LEU A 243 -13.78 6.73 -23.17
CA LEU A 243 -14.52 6.15 -24.31
C LEU A 243 -15.20 4.84 -23.95
N ILE A 244 -14.43 3.93 -23.31
CA ILE A 244 -14.91 2.61 -22.91
C ILE A 244 -16.00 2.72 -21.82
N THR A 245 -15.78 3.58 -20.85
CA THR A 245 -16.75 3.83 -19.79
C THR A 245 -18.07 4.37 -20.33
N LYS A 246 -18.01 5.31 -21.25
CA LYS A 246 -19.21 5.88 -21.88
C LYS A 246 -20.00 4.85 -22.67
N ALA A 247 -19.30 4.06 -23.50
CA ALA A 247 -19.92 2.98 -24.27
C ALA A 247 -20.58 1.94 -23.35
N TYR A 248 -19.88 1.54 -22.27
CA TYR A 248 -20.44 0.61 -21.30
C TYR A 248 -21.67 1.15 -20.54
N GLN A 249 -21.67 2.43 -20.22
CA GLN A 249 -22.84 3.07 -19.58
C GLN A 249 -24.04 3.13 -20.53
N GLN A 250 -23.83 3.41 -21.82
CA GLN A 250 -24.89 3.39 -22.83
C GLN A 250 -25.49 2.00 -22.97
N GLU A 251 -24.66 0.96 -23.04
CA GLU A 251 -25.13 -0.42 -23.06
C GLU A 251 -25.98 -0.79 -21.84
N LEU A 252 -25.52 -0.41 -20.63
CA LEU A 252 -26.31 -0.67 -19.42
C LEU A 252 -27.65 0.07 -19.42
N ALA A 253 -27.71 1.28 -19.96
CA ALA A 253 -28.96 2.04 -20.07
C ALA A 253 -29.93 1.37 -21.05
N ALA A 254 -29.44 0.91 -22.21
CA ALA A 254 -30.26 0.20 -23.18
C ALA A 254 -30.86 -1.09 -22.61
N LEU A 255 -30.04 -1.89 -21.86
CA LEU A 255 -30.56 -3.10 -21.20
C LEU A 255 -31.63 -2.80 -20.12
N GLU A 256 -31.52 -1.68 -19.42
CA GLU A 256 -32.53 -1.27 -18.41
C GLU A 256 -33.83 -0.79 -19.09
N GLU A 257 -33.76 -0.19 -20.30
CA GLU A 257 -34.93 0.21 -21.09
C GLU A 257 -35.66 -1.01 -21.67
N ASP A 258 -34.94 -2.03 -22.17
CA ASP A 258 -35.49 -3.26 -22.69
C ASP A 258 -36.21 -4.07 -21.57
N ASP A 259 -35.63 -4.15 -20.37
CA ASP A 259 -36.24 -4.81 -19.20
C ASP A 259 -37.56 -4.13 -18.78
N VAL A 260 -37.69 -2.81 -18.99
CA VAL A 260 -38.90 -2.04 -18.67
C VAL A 260 -39.94 -2.17 -19.79
N ALA A 261 -39.53 -2.39 -21.03
CA ALA A 261 -40.38 -2.49 -22.21
C ALA A 261 -41.09 -3.85 -22.37
N MET A 262 -40.62 -4.91 -21.66
CA MET A 262 -41.27 -6.23 -21.68
C MET A 262 -42.48 -6.26 -20.75
N PRO A 263 -43.73 -6.32 -21.27
CA PRO A 263 -44.88 -6.51 -20.42
C PRO A 263 -44.82 -7.91 -19.78
N ALA A 264 -45.21 -8.00 -18.51
CA ALA A 264 -45.29 -9.23 -17.76
C ALA A 264 -46.21 -10.25 -18.52
N ALA A 265 -45.62 -11.09 -19.35
CA ALA A 265 -46.30 -12.18 -20.04
C ALA A 265 -46.60 -13.24 -19.01
N ALA A 266 -47.90 -13.51 -18.89
CA ALA A 266 -48.50 -14.52 -18.05
C ALA A 266 -47.82 -15.89 -18.20
N THR A 267 -47.48 -16.48 -17.07
CA THR A 267 -47.15 -17.90 -16.96
C THR A 267 -48.33 -18.78 -17.41
N SER A 268 -48.23 -19.37 -18.59
CA SER A 268 -48.99 -20.58 -18.91
C SER A 268 -48.02 -21.59 -19.57
N ALA A 269 -47.88 -22.70 -18.86
CA ALA A 269 -47.11 -23.83 -19.30
C ALA A 269 -47.70 -24.45 -20.57
N THR A 270 -46.86 -24.70 -21.57
CA THR A 270 -46.98 -25.85 -22.48
C THR A 270 -45.63 -26.05 -23.18
N GLU A 271 -45.06 -27.21 -22.99
CA GLU A 271 -43.94 -27.68 -23.80
C GLU A 271 -44.37 -27.85 -25.26
N PRO A 272 -43.44 -27.72 -26.23
CA PRO A 272 -43.43 -28.65 -27.33
C PRO A 272 -42.05 -29.25 -27.63
N GLU A 273 -42.15 -30.47 -28.06
CA GLU A 273 -41.15 -31.42 -28.54
C GLU A 273 -40.20 -30.90 -29.62
N GLY A 274 -39.07 -31.58 -29.69
CA GLY A 274 -37.90 -31.28 -30.51
C GLY A 274 -38.07 -31.35 -32.03
N LEU A 275 -37.11 -30.79 -32.70
CA LEU A 275 -36.59 -31.19 -34.03
C LEU A 275 -35.17 -30.61 -34.29
N PRO A 276 -34.38 -31.12 -35.24
CA PRO A 276 -32.96 -31.36 -35.07
C PRO A 276 -32.02 -30.36 -35.74
N LEU A 277 -30.78 -30.41 -35.27
CA LEU A 277 -29.61 -29.73 -35.82
C LEU A 277 -29.31 -29.99 -37.28
N ALA A 278 -28.93 -28.95 -38.01
CA ALA A 278 -28.11 -29.07 -39.21
C ALA A 278 -26.94 -28.10 -39.15
N ILE A 279 -25.73 -28.66 -39.23
CA ILE A 279 -24.46 -27.96 -39.37
C ILE A 279 -24.18 -27.74 -40.85
N PRO A 280 -23.56 -26.67 -41.29
CA PRO A 280 -22.59 -26.75 -42.36
C PRO A 280 -21.21 -26.23 -41.93
N ALA A 281 -20.21 -27.06 -42.22
CA ALA A 281 -18.79 -26.74 -42.20
C ALA A 281 -18.43 -25.99 -43.48
N ALA A 282 -17.53 -25.02 -43.36
CA ALA A 282 -16.63 -24.63 -44.47
C ALA A 282 -15.32 -24.12 -43.89
N ALA A 283 -14.27 -24.79 -44.27
CA ALA A 283 -12.87 -24.41 -44.11
C ALA A 283 -12.42 -23.58 -45.33
N GLU A 284 -11.48 -22.68 -45.11
CA GLU A 284 -10.43 -22.25 -46.09
C GLU A 284 -9.48 -21.30 -45.36
N THR A 285 -8.29 -21.70 -45.20
CA THR A 285 -6.97 -21.60 -45.87
C THR A 285 -6.23 -20.29 -45.65
N ILE A 286 -5.05 -20.49 -45.15
CA ILE A 286 -3.93 -19.63 -44.77
C ILE A 286 -3.30 -18.94 -46.00
N SER A 287 -2.80 -17.70 -45.82
CA SER A 287 -1.58 -17.26 -46.50
C SER A 287 -0.80 -16.26 -45.66
N GLU A 288 0.45 -16.61 -45.39
CA GLU A 288 1.51 -15.81 -44.79
C GLU A 288 1.96 -14.67 -45.73
N SER A 289 2.31 -13.53 -45.15
CA SER A 289 3.44 -12.75 -45.66
C SER A 289 4.05 -11.85 -44.59
N THR A 290 5.32 -12.11 -44.35
CA THR A 290 6.28 -11.35 -43.54
C THR A 290 6.67 -10.03 -44.21
N SER A 291 6.78 -8.95 -43.42
CA SER A 291 7.86 -7.96 -43.57
C SER A 291 8.08 -7.17 -42.27
N VAL A 292 9.32 -7.23 -41.84
CA VAL A 292 9.90 -6.45 -40.71
C VAL A 292 10.33 -5.08 -41.23
N THR A 293 9.93 -4.00 -40.59
CA THR A 293 10.70 -2.74 -40.55
C THR A 293 10.51 -2.04 -39.22
N THR A 294 11.63 -1.75 -38.64
CA THR A 294 11.84 -0.94 -37.43
C THR A 294 11.66 0.55 -37.75
N ASP A 295 10.88 1.26 -36.94
CA ASP A 295 11.08 2.67 -36.65
C ASP A 295 10.27 3.09 -35.39
N ALA A 296 10.97 3.46 -34.34
CA ALA A 296 10.42 3.75 -33.01
C ALA A 296 9.97 5.21 -32.80
N ASP A 297 10.09 6.09 -33.80
CA ASP A 297 9.89 7.55 -33.62
C ASP A 297 8.61 8.12 -34.24
N VAL A 298 7.71 7.30 -34.82
CA VAL A 298 6.51 7.81 -35.52
C VAL A 298 5.21 7.61 -34.74
N ILE A 299 5.24 7.01 -33.55
CA ILE A 299 4.01 6.57 -32.85
C ILE A 299 3.35 7.69 -32.02
N ILE A 300 3.97 8.84 -31.80
CA ILE A 300 3.42 9.87 -30.90
C ILE A 300 2.43 10.83 -31.57
N GLU A 301 2.45 11.01 -32.88
CA GLU A 301 1.60 12.01 -33.56
C GLU A 301 0.27 11.49 -34.15
N GLN A 302 0.02 10.18 -34.20
CA GLN A 302 -1.19 9.65 -34.85
C GLN A 302 -2.34 9.28 -33.91
N ARG A 303 -2.27 9.57 -32.61
CA ARG A 303 -3.40 9.29 -31.68
C ARG A 303 -4.47 10.39 -31.54
N THR A 304 -4.45 11.44 -32.33
CA THR A 304 -5.40 12.54 -32.22
C THR A 304 -6.43 12.68 -33.32
N ALA A 305 -6.45 11.84 -34.33
CA ALA A 305 -7.47 11.93 -35.38
C ALA A 305 -7.79 10.55 -35.95
N GLY A 306 -8.87 9.96 -35.49
CA GLY A 306 -9.44 8.78 -36.11
C GLY A 306 -10.54 8.19 -35.26
N ALA A 307 -11.80 8.44 -35.57
CA ALA A 307 -12.90 7.63 -35.11
C ALA A 307 -12.61 6.19 -35.53
N ALA A 308 -12.51 5.26 -34.59
CA ALA A 308 -12.37 3.85 -34.89
C ALA A 308 -13.56 3.40 -35.78
N PRO A 309 -13.31 2.53 -36.79
CA PRO A 309 -14.41 2.02 -37.60
C PRO A 309 -15.44 1.30 -36.71
N PRO A 310 -16.74 1.32 -37.06
CA PRO A 310 -17.81 0.74 -36.25
C PRO A 310 -17.63 -0.75 -35.93
N ASP A 311 -16.83 -1.48 -36.67
CA ASP A 311 -16.53 -2.90 -36.44
C ASP A 311 -15.46 -3.17 -35.37
N ALA A 312 -14.77 -2.12 -34.86
CA ALA A 312 -13.78 -2.26 -33.77
C ALA A 312 -14.42 -2.35 -32.38
N VAL A 313 -15.74 -2.23 -32.25
CA VAL A 313 -16.45 -2.19 -30.97
C VAL A 313 -16.68 -3.58 -30.36
N ASP A 314 -16.50 -4.67 -31.09
CA ASP A 314 -16.79 -6.03 -30.62
C ASP A 314 -15.55 -6.85 -30.19
N GLY A 315 -14.40 -6.22 -30.06
CA GLY A 315 -13.18 -6.82 -29.47
C GLY A 315 -13.28 -6.99 -27.95
N ARG A 316 -14.38 -7.57 -27.43
CA ARG A 316 -14.52 -7.93 -26.03
C ARG A 316 -13.53 -9.03 -25.70
N VAL A 317 -12.45 -8.71 -24.98
CA VAL A 317 -11.55 -9.74 -24.45
C VAL A 317 -12.38 -10.65 -23.54
N ARG A 318 -12.59 -11.89 -23.97
CA ARG A 318 -13.37 -12.87 -23.22
C ARG A 318 -12.60 -13.28 -21.97
N PHE A 319 -13.32 -13.79 -20.96
CA PHE A 319 -12.70 -14.30 -19.73
C PHE A 319 -11.53 -15.28 -20.02
N ARG A 320 -11.64 -16.13 -21.03
CA ARG A 320 -10.60 -17.08 -21.44
C ARG A 320 -9.38 -16.41 -22.12
N GLU A 321 -9.53 -15.20 -22.62
CA GLU A 321 -8.50 -14.43 -23.36
C GLU A 321 -7.73 -13.44 -22.48
N LYS A 322 -8.15 -13.26 -21.22
CA LYS A 322 -7.45 -12.43 -20.24
C LYS A 322 -6.11 -13.03 -19.86
N ASN A 323 -5.15 -12.17 -19.55
CA ASN A 323 -3.89 -12.61 -18.96
C ASN A 323 -4.14 -13.47 -17.72
N ARG A 324 -3.53 -14.65 -17.69
CA ARG A 324 -3.69 -15.55 -16.57
C ARG A 324 -2.75 -15.19 -15.45
N LEU A 325 -3.29 -15.22 -14.24
CA LEU A 325 -2.52 -15.05 -13.03
C LEU A 325 -2.08 -16.43 -12.54
N ASP A 326 -0.82 -16.77 -12.79
CA ASP A 326 -0.21 -17.98 -12.22
C ASP A 326 0.30 -17.66 -10.80
N TRP A 327 -0.62 -17.78 -9.85
CA TRP A 327 -0.36 -17.41 -8.45
C TRP A 327 -0.17 -18.61 -7.52
N ALA A 328 -0.40 -19.82 -7.97
CA ALA A 328 -0.23 -21.02 -7.15
C ALA A 328 1.18 -21.09 -6.57
N GLY A 329 1.29 -21.33 -5.27
CA GLY A 329 2.55 -21.39 -4.54
C GLY A 329 3.29 -20.06 -4.37
N LYS A 330 2.71 -18.93 -4.82
CA LYS A 330 3.29 -17.59 -4.63
C LYS A 330 2.80 -16.95 -3.33
N THR A 331 3.66 -16.20 -2.71
CA THR A 331 3.34 -15.44 -1.49
C THR A 331 2.78 -14.07 -1.84
N TYR A 332 1.72 -13.66 -1.18
CA TYR A 332 1.00 -12.42 -1.48
C TYR A 332 0.96 -11.49 -0.26
N LEU A 333 1.54 -10.28 -0.40
CA LEU A 333 1.42 -9.20 0.57
C LEU A 333 0.11 -8.45 0.37
N ALA A 334 -0.74 -8.41 1.38
CA ALA A 334 -2.02 -7.69 1.33
C ALA A 334 -1.85 -6.17 1.09
N PRO A 335 -2.79 -5.52 0.39
CA PRO A 335 -2.89 -4.07 0.39
C PRO A 335 -3.23 -3.56 1.80
N LEU A 336 -2.36 -2.73 2.38
CA LEU A 336 -2.45 -2.25 3.76
C LEU A 336 -2.50 -0.72 3.77
N THR A 337 -3.62 -0.16 4.20
CA THR A 337 -3.79 1.30 4.26
C THR A 337 -2.77 1.94 5.20
N THR A 338 -2.12 2.99 4.77
CA THR A 338 -1.07 3.78 5.44
C THR A 338 0.29 3.10 5.52
N VAL A 339 0.35 1.81 5.83
CA VAL A 339 1.62 1.08 6.06
C VAL A 339 2.05 0.22 4.89
N GLY A 340 1.16 -0.03 3.92
CA GLY A 340 1.45 -0.76 2.67
C GLY A 340 2.09 0.12 1.59
N ASN A 341 2.83 1.17 1.99
CA ASN A 341 3.53 2.06 1.08
C ASN A 341 4.66 1.34 0.33
N LEU A 342 5.17 1.98 -0.72
CA LEU A 342 6.20 1.38 -1.57
C LEU A 342 7.45 0.94 -0.80
N PRO A 343 8.02 1.70 0.16
CA PRO A 343 9.13 1.25 1.00
C PRO A 343 8.85 -0.06 1.75
N PHE A 344 7.65 -0.21 2.32
CA PHE A 344 7.26 -1.43 3.02
C PHE A 344 7.09 -2.62 2.05
N ARG A 345 6.49 -2.40 0.89
CA ARG A 345 6.37 -3.44 -0.14
C ARG A 345 7.75 -3.90 -0.62
N ARG A 346 8.69 -2.96 -0.87
CA ARG A 346 10.09 -3.28 -1.19
C ARG A 346 10.75 -4.13 -0.11
N LEU A 347 10.53 -3.78 1.17
CA LEU A 347 11.06 -4.56 2.29
C LEU A 347 10.50 -5.99 2.28
N CYS A 348 9.19 -6.18 2.11
CA CYS A 348 8.58 -7.50 2.02
C CYS A 348 9.08 -8.29 0.80
N VAL A 349 9.27 -7.64 -0.35
CA VAL A 349 9.86 -8.25 -1.57
C VAL A 349 11.30 -8.70 -1.30
N SER A 350 12.10 -7.92 -0.56
CA SER A 350 13.47 -8.31 -0.20
C SER A 350 13.52 -9.53 0.73
N TYR A 351 12.41 -9.83 1.42
CA TYR A 351 12.20 -11.04 2.21
C TYR A 351 11.42 -12.13 1.46
N GLY A 352 11.14 -11.95 0.18
CA GLY A 352 10.59 -13.00 -0.68
C GLY A 352 9.09 -12.89 -1.00
N ALA A 353 8.42 -11.78 -0.73
CA ALA A 353 7.06 -11.57 -1.23
C ALA A 353 7.05 -11.55 -2.76
N ASP A 354 6.20 -12.37 -3.40
CA ASP A 354 6.12 -12.49 -4.85
C ASP A 354 5.11 -11.52 -5.45
N ILE A 355 3.97 -11.35 -4.78
CA ILE A 355 2.86 -10.53 -5.24
C ILE A 355 2.67 -9.38 -4.24
N THR A 356 2.59 -8.17 -4.78
CA THR A 356 2.30 -6.96 -4.00
C THR A 356 1.09 -6.24 -4.57
N CYS A 357 0.44 -5.43 -3.74
CA CYS A 357 -0.67 -4.58 -4.15
C CYS A 357 -0.55 -3.23 -3.47
N GLY A 358 -0.76 -2.16 -4.23
CA GLY A 358 -0.81 -0.80 -3.69
C GLY A 358 -1.92 -0.63 -2.65
N GLU A 359 -1.81 0.41 -1.84
CA GLU A 359 -2.86 0.77 -0.89
C GLU A 359 -4.21 1.00 -1.60
N MET A 360 -5.31 0.78 -0.90
CA MET A 360 -6.65 1.00 -1.42
C MET A 360 -6.86 2.47 -1.81
N GLY A 361 -7.04 2.72 -3.10
CA GLY A 361 -7.33 4.03 -3.66
C GLY A 361 -8.82 4.22 -3.97
N LEU A 362 -9.31 5.45 -3.75
CA LEU A 362 -10.70 5.79 -4.05
C LEU A 362 -10.84 6.16 -5.53
N ALA A 363 -11.72 5.48 -6.26
CA ALA A 363 -11.96 5.74 -7.68
C ALA A 363 -12.27 7.23 -7.96
N THR A 364 -13.04 7.87 -7.11
CA THR A 364 -13.36 9.31 -7.22
C THR A 364 -12.15 10.22 -7.03
N SER A 365 -11.18 9.82 -6.19
CA SER A 365 -9.96 10.59 -5.95
C SER A 365 -8.98 10.45 -7.12
N PHE A 366 -8.88 9.27 -7.73
CA PHE A 366 -8.15 9.09 -8.99
C PHE A 366 -8.69 10.02 -10.08
N LEU A 367 -10.01 10.02 -10.27
CA LEU A 367 -10.68 10.86 -11.28
C LEU A 367 -10.60 12.36 -10.99
N SER A 368 -10.41 12.76 -9.74
CA SER A 368 -10.17 14.16 -9.39
C SER A 368 -8.73 14.60 -9.66
N GLY A 369 -7.86 13.72 -10.13
CA GLY A 369 -6.46 13.99 -10.38
C GLY A 369 -5.67 14.28 -9.10
N SER A 370 -6.05 13.66 -7.93
CA SER A 370 -5.29 13.77 -6.69
C SER A 370 -3.91 13.17 -6.87
N LYS A 371 -2.87 13.96 -6.56
CA LYS A 371 -1.48 13.49 -6.61
C LYS A 371 -1.20 12.40 -5.58
N GLU A 372 -1.83 12.53 -4.43
CA GLU A 372 -1.72 11.59 -3.32
C GLU A 372 -2.28 10.22 -3.72
N GLU A 373 -3.44 10.20 -4.37
CA GLU A 373 -4.04 8.94 -4.83
C GLU A 373 -3.23 8.31 -5.97
N TRP A 374 -2.78 9.11 -6.94
CA TRP A 374 -1.93 8.64 -8.03
C TRP A 374 -0.52 8.23 -7.57
N SER A 375 -0.08 8.61 -6.37
CA SER A 375 1.16 8.08 -5.79
C SER A 375 1.04 6.63 -5.30
N LEU A 376 -0.18 6.14 -5.04
CA LEU A 376 -0.42 4.76 -4.58
C LEU A 376 -0.12 3.70 -5.65
N VAL A 377 -0.07 4.10 -6.92
CA VAL A 377 0.20 3.19 -8.05
C VAL A 377 1.68 3.08 -8.41
N TRP A 378 2.56 3.83 -7.74
CA TRP A 378 3.98 3.75 -8.00
C TRP A 378 4.52 2.36 -7.67
N ARG A 379 5.38 1.86 -8.56
CA ARG A 379 5.96 0.52 -8.52
C ARG A 379 7.48 0.62 -8.54
N HIS A 380 8.14 -0.25 -7.79
CA HIS A 380 9.59 -0.44 -7.91
C HIS A 380 9.88 -1.66 -8.80
N PRO A 381 10.96 -1.67 -9.60
CA PRO A 381 11.29 -2.79 -10.49
C PRO A 381 11.44 -4.15 -9.78
N SER A 382 11.77 -4.16 -8.49
CA SER A 382 11.81 -5.40 -7.70
C SER A 382 10.44 -6.06 -7.49
N GLU A 383 9.34 -5.33 -7.65
CA GLU A 383 7.97 -5.86 -7.53
C GLU A 383 7.60 -6.58 -8.84
N ARG A 384 7.84 -7.89 -8.91
CA ARG A 384 7.62 -8.69 -10.13
C ARG A 384 6.16 -8.77 -10.53
N THR A 385 5.27 -8.94 -9.56
CA THR A 385 3.81 -8.94 -9.75
C THR A 385 3.21 -7.86 -8.87
N PHE A 386 2.68 -6.82 -9.50
CA PHE A 386 2.15 -5.65 -8.80
C PHE A 386 0.72 -5.34 -9.24
N GLY A 387 -0.16 -5.13 -8.27
CA GLY A 387 -1.55 -4.73 -8.49
C GLY A 387 -1.90 -3.37 -7.91
N VAL A 388 -2.99 -2.81 -8.41
CA VAL A 388 -3.61 -1.58 -7.89
C VAL A 388 -4.99 -1.92 -7.34
N GLN A 389 -5.30 -1.49 -6.11
CA GLN A 389 -6.61 -1.73 -5.51
C GLN A 389 -7.50 -0.48 -5.59
N LEU A 390 -8.70 -0.65 -6.17
CA LEU A 390 -9.74 0.37 -6.27
C LEU A 390 -10.88 0.14 -5.28
N ALA A 391 -11.41 1.21 -4.72
CA ALA A 391 -12.66 1.24 -3.97
C ALA A 391 -13.64 2.23 -4.56
N GLY A 392 -14.88 1.79 -4.74
CA GLY A 392 -15.98 2.60 -5.28
C GLY A 392 -17.26 1.78 -5.41
N SER A 393 -18.39 2.43 -5.68
CA SER A 393 -19.70 1.79 -5.79
C SER A 393 -20.48 2.16 -7.05
N LYS A 394 -20.00 3.16 -7.81
CA LYS A 394 -20.67 3.64 -9.03
C LYS A 394 -19.90 3.20 -10.26
N VAL A 395 -20.60 2.63 -11.24
CA VAL A 395 -20.01 2.24 -12.54
C VAL A 395 -19.26 3.41 -13.17
N ALA A 396 -19.90 4.60 -13.22
CA ALA A 396 -19.31 5.82 -13.79
C ALA A 396 -17.96 6.23 -13.17
N SER A 397 -17.66 5.86 -11.94
CA SER A 397 -16.40 6.22 -11.30
C SER A 397 -15.40 5.05 -11.28
N VAL A 398 -15.83 3.84 -11.00
CA VAL A 398 -14.93 2.69 -10.86
C VAL A 398 -14.40 2.25 -12.22
N VAL A 399 -15.28 2.19 -13.23
CA VAL A 399 -14.88 1.81 -14.59
C VAL A 399 -14.00 2.88 -15.22
N ALA A 400 -14.34 4.16 -15.03
CA ALA A 400 -13.51 5.27 -15.51
C ALA A 400 -12.12 5.31 -14.83
N ALA A 401 -12.05 5.01 -13.52
CA ALA A 401 -10.75 4.91 -12.85
C ALA A 401 -9.93 3.73 -13.40
N ALA A 402 -10.56 2.58 -13.67
CA ALA A 402 -9.89 1.44 -14.29
C ALA A 402 -9.42 1.77 -15.72
N GLU A 403 -10.23 2.48 -16.52
CA GLU A 403 -9.86 2.95 -17.86
C GLU A 403 -8.65 3.91 -17.82
N ALA A 404 -8.65 4.86 -16.88
CA ALA A 404 -7.51 5.76 -16.69
C ALA A 404 -6.24 5.01 -16.24
N LEU A 405 -6.36 4.04 -15.33
CA LEU A 405 -5.23 3.20 -14.92
C LEU A 405 -4.65 2.42 -16.09
N SER A 406 -5.50 1.76 -16.90
CA SER A 406 -5.06 1.02 -18.09
C SER A 406 -4.37 1.93 -19.11
N GLY A 407 -4.94 3.11 -19.38
CA GLY A 407 -4.39 4.06 -20.37
C GLY A 407 -3.07 4.69 -19.95
N GLU A 408 -2.88 4.96 -18.65
CA GLU A 408 -1.69 5.68 -18.15
C GLU A 408 -0.56 4.75 -17.70
N LEU A 409 -0.87 3.54 -17.25
CA LEU A 409 0.11 2.63 -16.66
C LEU A 409 0.53 1.50 -17.60
N GLY A 410 -0.32 1.12 -18.56
CA GLY A 410 -0.02 0.05 -19.51
C GLY A 410 0.46 -1.23 -18.80
N ASP A 411 1.62 -1.73 -19.20
CA ASP A 411 2.26 -2.93 -18.62
C ASP A 411 2.83 -2.72 -17.22
N GLY A 412 2.73 -1.51 -16.68
CA GLY A 412 3.17 -1.18 -15.31
C GLY A 412 2.30 -1.82 -14.21
N VAL A 413 1.17 -2.47 -14.56
CA VAL A 413 0.23 -3.10 -13.62
C VAL A 413 -0.14 -4.48 -14.12
N ASP A 414 0.05 -5.50 -13.27
CA ASP A 414 -0.25 -6.89 -13.61
C ASP A 414 -1.71 -7.28 -13.33
N PHE A 415 -2.39 -6.57 -12.42
CA PHE A 415 -3.82 -6.76 -12.12
C PHE A 415 -4.41 -5.52 -11.44
N VAL A 416 -5.73 -5.35 -11.53
CA VAL A 416 -6.47 -4.33 -10.77
C VAL A 416 -7.48 -5.01 -9.88
N ASP A 417 -7.38 -4.76 -8.57
CA ASP A 417 -8.22 -5.38 -7.54
C ASP A 417 -9.40 -4.49 -7.16
N LEU A 418 -10.60 -5.04 -7.10
CA LEU A 418 -11.77 -4.37 -6.56
C LEU A 418 -11.93 -4.70 -5.07
N ASN A 419 -11.88 -3.66 -4.24
CA ASN A 419 -12.09 -3.82 -2.81
C ASN A 419 -13.57 -4.08 -2.47
N CYS A 420 -13.86 -5.28 -2.01
CA CYS A 420 -15.17 -5.70 -1.49
C CYS A 420 -15.08 -6.15 -0.02
N GLY A 421 -14.01 -5.75 0.70
CA GLY A 421 -13.75 -6.21 2.06
C GLY A 421 -13.57 -5.12 3.11
N CYS A 422 -13.35 -3.86 2.72
CA CYS A 422 -13.10 -2.77 3.68
C CYS A 422 -14.28 -2.62 4.66
N PRO A 423 -14.06 -2.75 5.98
CA PRO A 423 -15.15 -2.69 6.97
C PRO A 423 -15.47 -1.26 7.43
N ILE A 424 -14.63 -0.28 7.09
CA ILE A 424 -14.68 1.09 7.60
C ILE A 424 -16.01 1.75 7.24
N ASP A 425 -16.67 2.36 8.22
CA ASP A 425 -18.00 2.98 8.06
C ASP A 425 -18.02 4.06 6.96
N LEU A 426 -16.95 4.82 6.84
CA LEU A 426 -16.84 5.86 5.81
C LEU A 426 -16.94 5.27 4.39
N VAL A 427 -16.30 4.14 4.14
CA VAL A 427 -16.32 3.42 2.86
C VAL A 427 -17.66 2.69 2.70
N PHE A 428 -18.11 2.00 3.74
CA PHE A 428 -19.36 1.25 3.72
C PHE A 428 -20.59 2.13 3.43
N LYS A 429 -20.69 3.29 4.07
CA LYS A 429 -21.82 4.24 3.89
C LYS A 429 -21.91 4.81 2.47
N THR A 430 -20.84 4.76 1.69
CA THR A 430 -20.85 5.11 0.26
C THR A 430 -21.30 3.97 -0.65
N GLY A 431 -21.65 2.81 -0.09
CA GLY A 431 -21.99 1.61 -0.85
C GLY A 431 -20.77 0.86 -1.40
N SER A 432 -19.55 1.25 -0.98
CA SER A 432 -18.28 0.67 -1.43
C SER A 432 -17.72 -0.34 -0.43
N GLY A 433 -16.64 -1.02 -0.79
CA GLY A 433 -16.02 -2.00 0.08
C GLY A 433 -16.96 -3.16 0.40
N SER A 434 -17.05 -3.57 1.67
CA SER A 434 -17.91 -4.69 2.07
C SER A 434 -19.41 -4.48 1.81
N ALA A 435 -19.88 -3.27 1.54
CA ALA A 435 -21.27 -3.00 1.17
C ALA A 435 -21.67 -3.63 -0.18
N LEU A 436 -20.69 -3.90 -1.05
CA LEU A 436 -20.93 -4.55 -2.34
C LEU A 436 -21.34 -6.01 -2.20
N LEU A 437 -21.04 -6.68 -1.07
CA LEU A 437 -21.40 -8.07 -0.80
C LEU A 437 -22.93 -8.27 -0.69
N ASP A 438 -23.64 -7.24 -0.24
CA ASP A 438 -25.11 -7.27 -0.17
C ASP A 438 -25.77 -6.87 -1.50
N ASN A 439 -24.98 -6.56 -2.54
CA ASN A 439 -25.50 -6.14 -3.85
C ASN A 439 -24.74 -6.80 -5.02
N PRO A 440 -24.95 -8.12 -5.25
CA PRO A 440 -24.27 -8.88 -6.29
C PRO A 440 -24.43 -8.31 -7.71
N ASN A 441 -25.61 -7.78 -8.04
CA ASN A 441 -25.88 -7.20 -9.36
C ASN A 441 -25.01 -5.95 -9.63
N ARG A 442 -24.89 -5.07 -8.62
CA ARG A 442 -24.01 -3.91 -8.71
C ARG A 442 -22.54 -4.35 -8.81
N LEU A 443 -22.14 -5.31 -7.99
CA LEU A 443 -20.79 -5.87 -8.05
C LEU A 443 -20.48 -6.44 -9.44
N GLY A 444 -21.39 -7.21 -10.03
CA GLY A 444 -21.26 -7.75 -11.38
C GLY A 444 -21.12 -6.65 -12.44
N LYS A 445 -21.93 -5.58 -12.37
CA LYS A 445 -21.80 -4.43 -13.28
C LYS A 445 -20.42 -3.76 -13.15
N LEU A 446 -19.87 -3.63 -11.93
CA LEU A 446 -18.55 -3.06 -11.70
C LEU A 446 -17.43 -3.94 -12.26
N VAL A 447 -17.42 -5.24 -11.94
CA VAL A 447 -16.37 -6.17 -12.38
C VAL A 447 -16.36 -6.31 -13.90
N ARG A 448 -17.53 -6.47 -14.55
CA ARG A 448 -17.62 -6.52 -16.02
C ARG A 448 -17.12 -5.23 -16.67
N GLY A 449 -17.52 -4.07 -16.15
CA GLY A 449 -17.06 -2.79 -16.68
C GLY A 449 -15.56 -2.58 -16.52
N MET A 450 -15.01 -2.90 -15.34
CA MET A 450 -13.56 -2.88 -15.12
C MET A 450 -12.83 -3.83 -16.05
N SER A 451 -13.35 -5.06 -16.21
CA SER A 451 -12.76 -6.05 -17.10
C SER A 451 -12.68 -5.57 -18.56
N ARG A 452 -13.69 -4.84 -19.04
CA ARG A 452 -13.64 -4.21 -20.36
C ARG A 452 -12.61 -3.08 -20.44
N ALA A 453 -12.61 -2.19 -19.43
CA ALA A 453 -11.73 -1.03 -19.41
C ALA A 453 -10.25 -1.39 -19.31
N LEU A 454 -9.93 -2.54 -18.72
CA LEU A 454 -8.56 -3.01 -18.50
C LEU A 454 -8.01 -3.89 -19.64
N GLY A 455 -8.80 -4.20 -20.67
CA GLY A 455 -8.35 -5.02 -21.80
C GLY A 455 -7.80 -6.38 -21.34
N ALA A 456 -6.54 -6.67 -21.59
CA ALA A 456 -5.89 -7.93 -21.22
C ALA A 456 -5.58 -8.05 -19.72
N VAL A 457 -5.45 -6.91 -19.00
CA VAL A 457 -5.15 -6.90 -17.56
C VAL A 457 -6.33 -7.47 -16.77
N PRO A 458 -6.14 -8.49 -15.93
CA PRO A 458 -7.22 -9.11 -15.17
C PRO A 458 -7.72 -8.23 -14.02
N VAL A 459 -9.02 -8.33 -13.76
CA VAL A 459 -9.64 -7.81 -12.53
C VAL A 459 -9.57 -8.89 -11.47
N THR A 460 -9.16 -8.53 -10.25
CA THR A 460 -9.30 -9.39 -9.08
C THR A 460 -10.31 -8.81 -8.11
N VAL A 461 -10.85 -9.64 -7.22
CA VAL A 461 -11.82 -9.22 -6.22
C VAL A 461 -11.39 -9.69 -4.84
N LYS A 462 -11.20 -8.75 -3.93
CA LYS A 462 -10.89 -9.04 -2.53
C LYS A 462 -12.10 -8.78 -1.64
N MET A 463 -12.59 -9.83 -0.95
CA MET A 463 -13.83 -9.78 -0.20
C MET A 463 -13.72 -10.37 1.20
N ARG A 464 -14.81 -10.22 1.97
CA ARG A 464 -15.06 -10.89 3.27
C ARG A 464 -16.14 -11.95 3.12
N ALA A 465 -16.28 -12.81 4.14
CA ALA A 465 -17.29 -13.87 4.20
C ALA A 465 -18.74 -13.37 4.06
N GLY A 466 -18.98 -12.14 4.51
CA GLY A 466 -20.28 -11.47 4.44
C GLY A 466 -20.25 -10.15 5.19
N VAL A 467 -21.40 -9.48 5.30
CA VAL A 467 -21.55 -8.21 6.03
C VAL A 467 -21.89 -8.47 7.50
N LYS A 468 -22.93 -9.29 7.76
CA LYS A 468 -23.44 -9.56 9.11
C LYS A 468 -22.78 -10.80 9.71
N ASP A 469 -22.51 -10.75 11.03
CA ASP A 469 -22.03 -11.91 11.76
C ASP A 469 -23.08 -13.05 11.69
N GLY A 470 -22.61 -14.28 11.50
CA GLY A 470 -23.47 -15.46 11.34
C GLY A 470 -24.26 -15.53 10.01
N ARG A 471 -24.07 -14.57 9.10
CA ARG A 471 -24.73 -14.57 7.78
C ARG A 471 -23.70 -14.39 6.67
N ASN A 472 -23.01 -15.47 6.37
CA ASN A 472 -22.03 -15.53 5.29
C ASN A 472 -22.73 -15.61 3.92
N THR A 473 -22.18 -14.93 2.92
CA THR A 473 -22.75 -14.86 1.55
C THR A 473 -21.74 -15.20 0.47
N ALA A 474 -20.44 -15.31 0.81
CA ALA A 474 -19.37 -15.48 -0.18
C ALA A 474 -19.48 -16.81 -0.95
N HIS A 475 -19.96 -17.91 -0.35
CA HIS A 475 -20.16 -19.21 -1.02
C HIS A 475 -21.13 -19.15 -2.20
N LYS A 476 -22.10 -18.21 -2.17
CA LYS A 476 -23.03 -17.97 -3.29
C LYS A 476 -22.47 -17.02 -4.34
N LEU A 477 -21.55 -16.13 -3.94
CA LEU A 477 -21.05 -15.08 -4.78
C LEU A 477 -19.78 -15.48 -5.54
N MET A 478 -18.85 -16.16 -4.87
CA MET A 478 -17.54 -16.51 -5.45
C MET A 478 -17.63 -17.34 -6.73
N PRO A 479 -18.48 -18.38 -6.83
CA PRO A 479 -18.62 -19.16 -8.06
C PRO A 479 -19.05 -18.33 -9.28
N ARG A 480 -19.69 -17.17 -9.06
CA ARG A 480 -20.20 -16.29 -10.11
C ARG A 480 -19.15 -15.29 -10.63
N LEU A 481 -18.13 -14.96 -9.80
CA LEU A 481 -17.22 -13.87 -10.08
C LEU A 481 -16.36 -14.09 -11.32
N GLY A 482 -15.87 -15.31 -11.56
CA GLY A 482 -15.12 -15.68 -12.76
C GLY A 482 -16.01 -15.71 -13.99
N PRO A 483 -16.89 -16.71 -14.11
CA PRO A 483 -17.62 -16.98 -15.36
C PRO A 483 -18.66 -15.91 -15.72
N GLU A 484 -19.38 -15.36 -14.73
CA GLU A 484 -20.43 -14.37 -15.00
C GLU A 484 -19.90 -12.93 -15.06
N PHE A 485 -18.88 -12.61 -14.26
CA PHE A 485 -18.44 -11.22 -14.11
C PHE A 485 -17.04 -10.94 -14.66
N GLY A 486 -16.25 -11.97 -14.97
CA GLY A 486 -14.95 -11.84 -15.59
C GLY A 486 -13.79 -11.55 -14.65
N ALA A 487 -13.91 -11.92 -13.35
CA ALA A 487 -12.82 -11.81 -12.40
C ALA A 487 -11.75 -12.87 -12.65
N GLY A 488 -10.47 -12.48 -12.77
CA GLY A 488 -9.33 -13.35 -13.01
C GLY A 488 -8.62 -13.86 -11.75
N GLY A 489 -9.04 -13.42 -10.55
CA GLY A 489 -8.49 -13.87 -9.27
C GLY A 489 -9.36 -13.44 -8.10
N LEU A 490 -9.38 -14.24 -7.03
CA LEU A 490 -10.24 -14.04 -5.87
C LEU A 490 -9.42 -14.07 -4.57
N THR A 491 -9.78 -13.21 -3.62
CA THR A 491 -9.24 -13.27 -2.26
C THR A 491 -10.38 -13.22 -1.25
N LEU A 492 -10.48 -14.24 -0.39
CA LEU A 492 -11.50 -14.31 0.63
C LEU A 492 -10.90 -14.19 2.04
N HIS A 493 -11.28 -13.14 2.78
CA HIS A 493 -10.99 -13.03 4.21
C HIS A 493 -12.08 -13.76 5.00
N GLY A 494 -11.69 -14.76 5.80
CA GLY A 494 -12.57 -15.64 6.56
C GLY A 494 -13.30 -14.97 7.74
N ARG A 495 -13.64 -13.67 7.63
CA ARG A 495 -14.42 -12.92 8.63
C ARG A 495 -15.49 -12.09 7.94
N SER A 496 -16.63 -11.88 8.62
CA SER A 496 -17.61 -10.89 8.18
C SER A 496 -17.13 -9.45 8.45
N ARG A 497 -17.83 -8.46 7.90
CA ARG A 497 -17.56 -7.04 8.21
C ARG A 497 -17.75 -6.75 9.71
N GLN A 498 -18.80 -7.28 10.33
CA GLN A 498 -19.11 -7.03 11.75
C GLN A 498 -18.11 -7.68 12.71
N GLN A 499 -17.61 -8.87 12.37
CA GLN A 499 -16.61 -9.56 13.18
C GLN A 499 -15.28 -8.78 13.29
N ARG A 500 -14.94 -7.98 12.28
CA ARG A 500 -13.62 -7.32 12.21
C ARG A 500 -12.48 -8.29 12.60
N TYR A 501 -11.95 -8.20 13.81
CA TYR A 501 -10.87 -9.05 14.36
C TYR A 501 -11.24 -9.69 15.71
N THR A 502 -12.50 -9.56 16.18
CA THR A 502 -12.96 -10.09 17.47
C THR A 502 -13.00 -11.62 17.53
N LYS A 503 -13.08 -12.26 16.36
CA LYS A 503 -13.11 -13.72 16.22
C LYS A 503 -11.97 -14.17 15.30
N LEU A 504 -11.57 -15.43 15.41
CA LEU A 504 -10.64 -16.05 14.45
C LEU A 504 -11.25 -16.09 13.03
N ALA A 505 -10.40 -16.12 12.00
CA ALA A 505 -10.83 -16.35 10.64
C ALA A 505 -11.41 -17.77 10.49
N ASP A 506 -12.53 -17.88 9.81
CA ASP A 506 -13.21 -19.15 9.57
C ASP A 506 -12.63 -19.83 8.31
N TRP A 507 -11.63 -20.66 8.51
CA TRP A 507 -10.98 -21.41 7.43
C TRP A 507 -11.81 -22.57 6.90
N ALA A 508 -12.73 -23.12 7.70
CA ALA A 508 -13.69 -24.13 7.24
C ALA A 508 -14.66 -23.51 6.23
N TYR A 509 -15.12 -22.28 6.48
CA TYR A 509 -15.96 -21.55 5.53
C TYR A 509 -15.18 -21.12 4.28
N ILE A 510 -13.88 -20.78 4.39
CA ILE A 510 -13.04 -20.53 3.20
C ILE A 510 -13.03 -21.80 2.33
N LYS A 511 -12.84 -22.99 2.93
CA LYS A 511 -12.90 -24.27 2.20
C LYS A 511 -14.23 -24.44 1.47
N GLU A 512 -15.36 -24.25 2.14
CA GLU A 512 -16.70 -24.33 1.52
C GLU A 512 -16.78 -23.44 0.26
N CYS A 513 -16.27 -22.21 0.34
CA CYS A 513 -16.26 -21.29 -0.80
C CYS A 513 -15.33 -21.77 -1.93
N VAL A 514 -14.16 -22.32 -1.60
CA VAL A 514 -13.23 -22.88 -2.58
C VAL A 514 -13.86 -24.06 -3.29
N ASP A 515 -14.43 -25.01 -2.53
CA ASP A 515 -15.07 -26.20 -3.08
C ASP A 515 -16.20 -25.81 -4.02
N ALA A 516 -17.03 -24.82 -3.68
CA ALA A 516 -18.10 -24.32 -4.54
C ALA A 516 -17.60 -23.72 -5.87
N VAL A 517 -16.47 -23.00 -5.85
CA VAL A 517 -15.85 -22.47 -7.08
C VAL A 517 -15.30 -23.61 -7.91
N ARG A 518 -14.54 -24.54 -7.31
CA ARG A 518 -13.94 -25.68 -8.01
C ARG A 518 -14.98 -26.63 -8.62
N ALA A 519 -16.09 -26.87 -7.95
CA ALA A 519 -17.20 -27.65 -8.48
C ALA A 519 -17.75 -26.99 -9.75
N ARG A 520 -18.03 -25.70 -9.73
CA ARG A 520 -18.52 -24.98 -10.91
C ARG A 520 -17.52 -24.95 -12.05
N GLU A 521 -16.21 -24.76 -11.73
CA GLU A 521 -15.15 -24.81 -12.75
C GLU A 521 -15.10 -26.16 -13.45
N ALA A 522 -15.30 -27.26 -12.72
CA ALA A 522 -15.31 -28.61 -13.27
C ALA A 522 -16.60 -28.90 -14.07
N ASP A 523 -17.78 -28.50 -13.56
CA ASP A 523 -19.07 -28.75 -14.19
C ASP A 523 -19.23 -28.02 -15.56
N GLU A 524 -18.70 -26.79 -15.64
CA GLU A 524 -18.81 -25.93 -16.82
C GLU A 524 -17.52 -25.89 -17.67
N ASP A 525 -16.53 -26.77 -17.42
CA ASP A 525 -15.20 -26.78 -18.08
C ASP A 525 -14.57 -25.38 -18.15
N LEU A 526 -14.55 -24.69 -17.02
CA LEU A 526 -14.03 -23.33 -16.93
C LEU A 526 -12.54 -23.31 -16.58
N PRO A 527 -11.82 -22.28 -17.02
CA PRO A 527 -10.44 -22.09 -16.58
C PRO A 527 -10.36 -21.83 -15.07
N ARG A 528 -9.41 -22.50 -14.41
CA ARG A 528 -9.16 -22.32 -12.99
C ARG A 528 -8.85 -20.86 -12.65
N VAL A 529 -9.54 -20.28 -11.67
CA VAL A 529 -9.31 -18.96 -11.11
C VAL A 529 -8.48 -19.10 -9.83
N PRO A 530 -7.34 -18.42 -9.67
CA PRO A 530 -6.59 -18.47 -8.42
C PRO A 530 -7.40 -17.86 -7.26
N ILE A 531 -7.38 -18.57 -6.13
CA ILE A 531 -8.09 -18.18 -4.91
C ILE A 531 -7.11 -18.07 -3.76
N PHE A 532 -7.03 -16.88 -3.16
CA PHE A 532 -6.26 -16.65 -1.95
C PHE A 532 -7.18 -16.61 -0.72
N GLY A 533 -6.79 -17.34 0.31
CA GLY A 533 -7.39 -17.21 1.64
C GLY A 533 -6.77 -16.03 2.39
N GLY A 534 -7.47 -15.51 3.38
CA GLY A 534 -6.93 -14.46 4.24
C GLY A 534 -7.47 -14.54 5.65
N GLY A 535 -6.61 -14.24 6.60
CA GLY A 535 -6.87 -14.22 8.04
C GLY A 535 -5.90 -15.06 8.82
N ASP A 536 -5.32 -14.46 9.86
CA ASP A 536 -4.51 -15.10 10.91
C ASP A 536 -3.26 -15.86 10.42
N ALA A 537 -2.63 -15.42 9.33
CA ALA A 537 -1.35 -15.95 8.87
C ALA A 537 -0.19 -15.21 9.57
N PHE A 538 0.41 -15.84 10.60
CA PHE A 538 1.47 -15.25 11.44
C PHE A 538 2.71 -16.12 11.57
N SER A 539 2.68 -17.33 11.03
CA SER A 539 3.79 -18.27 11.03
C SER A 539 3.83 -19.04 9.72
N ALA A 540 4.97 -19.61 9.39
CA ALA A 540 5.10 -20.48 8.23
C ALA A 540 4.22 -21.74 8.38
N ALA A 541 4.26 -22.37 9.54
CA ALA A 541 3.42 -23.54 9.83
C ALA A 541 1.93 -23.20 9.64
N GLY A 542 1.43 -22.13 10.29
CA GLY A 542 0.04 -21.71 10.17
C GLY A 542 -0.39 -21.33 8.75
N TYR A 543 0.54 -20.77 7.94
CA TYR A 543 0.28 -20.50 6.53
C TYR A 543 0.01 -21.80 5.75
N TRP A 544 0.88 -22.79 5.88
CA TRP A 544 0.77 -24.05 5.15
C TRP A 544 -0.39 -24.93 5.66
N ASP A 545 -0.67 -24.90 6.96
CA ASP A 545 -1.85 -25.56 7.53
C ASP A 545 -3.14 -24.99 6.92
N CYS A 546 -3.22 -23.66 6.77
CA CYS A 546 -4.36 -23.01 6.14
C CYS A 546 -4.51 -23.39 4.66
N VAL A 547 -3.42 -23.47 3.90
CA VAL A 547 -3.44 -23.91 2.50
C VAL A 547 -3.93 -25.36 2.40
N ALA A 548 -3.35 -26.26 3.21
CA ALA A 548 -3.70 -27.69 3.21
C ALA A 548 -5.16 -27.91 3.62
N ALA A 549 -5.65 -27.20 4.64
CA ALA A 549 -7.01 -27.36 5.16
C ALA A 549 -8.07 -26.81 4.23
N SER A 550 -7.80 -25.73 3.48
CA SER A 550 -8.83 -25.03 2.71
C SER A 550 -8.74 -25.22 1.18
N GLY A 551 -7.62 -25.71 0.67
CA GLY A 551 -7.43 -25.92 -0.77
C GLY A 551 -7.26 -24.61 -1.57
N VAL A 552 -6.96 -23.49 -0.92
CA VAL A 552 -6.60 -22.23 -1.58
C VAL A 552 -5.26 -22.34 -2.29
N ASP A 553 -5.03 -21.52 -3.30
CA ASP A 553 -3.77 -21.48 -4.05
C ASP A 553 -2.64 -20.78 -3.25
N GLY A 554 -2.99 -20.06 -2.18
CA GLY A 554 -2.08 -19.41 -1.25
C GLY A 554 -2.83 -18.58 -0.21
N VAL A 555 -2.09 -17.99 0.73
CA VAL A 555 -2.67 -17.12 1.77
C VAL A 555 -2.14 -15.69 1.60
N MET A 556 -3.05 -14.72 1.60
CA MET A 556 -2.69 -13.31 1.60
C MET A 556 -2.24 -12.89 3.00
N VAL A 557 -0.95 -12.55 3.15
CA VAL A 557 -0.37 -12.15 4.42
C VAL A 557 -0.57 -10.65 4.64
N ALA A 558 -1.14 -10.29 5.77
CA ALA A 558 -1.41 -8.89 6.14
C ALA A 558 -0.64 -8.48 7.41
N ARG A 559 -1.28 -8.55 8.58
CA ARG A 559 -0.69 -8.17 9.87
C ARG A 559 0.55 -8.99 10.23
N GLY A 560 0.62 -10.25 9.80
CA GLY A 560 1.83 -11.05 9.97
C GLY A 560 3.06 -10.40 9.37
N ALA A 561 2.94 -9.82 8.17
CA ALA A 561 4.03 -9.08 7.53
C ALA A 561 4.36 -7.74 8.22
N LEU A 562 3.37 -7.08 8.85
CA LEU A 562 3.62 -5.86 9.63
C LEU A 562 4.44 -6.16 10.88
N ILE A 563 4.17 -7.30 11.53
CA ILE A 563 4.87 -7.72 12.75
C ILE A 563 6.27 -8.27 12.40
N LYS A 564 6.35 -9.14 11.39
CA LYS A 564 7.60 -9.76 10.91
C LYS A 564 7.66 -9.78 9.38
N PRO A 565 8.24 -8.74 8.74
CA PRO A 565 8.36 -8.68 7.27
C PRO A 565 9.07 -9.91 6.66
N TRP A 566 9.94 -10.58 7.42
CA TRP A 566 10.65 -11.79 7.01
C TRP A 566 9.77 -13.06 6.99
N ILE A 567 8.49 -12.97 7.34
CA ILE A 567 7.53 -14.10 7.26
C ILE A 567 7.50 -14.73 5.85
N PHE A 568 7.75 -13.96 4.80
CA PHE A 568 7.81 -14.49 3.44
C PHE A 568 8.99 -15.42 3.22
N THR A 569 10.14 -15.14 3.85
CA THR A 569 11.28 -16.06 3.87
C THR A 569 10.91 -17.34 4.62
N GLU A 570 10.29 -17.21 5.81
CA GLU A 570 9.87 -18.37 6.61
C GLU A 570 8.91 -19.27 5.85
N ILE A 571 7.90 -18.68 5.17
CA ILE A 571 6.93 -19.43 4.37
C ILE A 571 7.61 -20.20 3.24
N LYS A 572 8.53 -19.57 2.50
CA LYS A 572 9.24 -20.20 1.38
C LYS A 572 10.21 -21.29 1.82
N GLU A 573 10.82 -21.11 2.97
CA GLU A 573 11.77 -22.07 3.52
C GLU A 573 11.12 -23.13 4.43
N HIS A 574 9.79 -23.06 4.63
CA HIS A 574 9.03 -23.96 5.51
C HIS A 574 9.60 -24.04 6.93
N ARG A 575 10.09 -22.96 7.47
CA ARG A 575 10.67 -22.88 8.81
C ARG A 575 10.27 -21.63 9.54
N GLU A 576 10.30 -21.66 10.85
CA GLU A 576 10.31 -20.46 11.67
C GLU A 576 11.76 -19.98 11.84
N TRP A 577 11.96 -18.66 11.78
CA TRP A 577 13.28 -18.04 11.87
C TRP A 577 13.46 -17.30 13.20
N ASP A 578 14.31 -17.82 14.08
CA ASP A 578 14.71 -17.10 15.29
C ASP A 578 15.70 -15.97 14.92
N ILE A 579 15.17 -14.97 14.25
CA ILE A 579 15.92 -13.82 13.77
C ILE A 579 16.53 -13.05 14.95
N SER A 580 17.81 -12.73 14.89
CA SER A 580 18.50 -11.94 15.91
C SER A 580 18.06 -10.47 15.90
N ALA A 581 18.27 -9.77 17.02
CA ALA A 581 18.00 -8.34 17.12
C ALA A 581 18.76 -7.51 16.07
N ARG A 582 19.99 -7.91 15.73
CA ARG A 582 20.82 -7.25 14.72
C ARG A 582 20.31 -7.46 13.30
N GLU A 583 19.81 -8.64 12.95
CA GLU A 583 19.18 -8.92 11.67
C GLU A 583 17.86 -8.16 11.55
N ARG A 584 17.08 -8.06 12.64
CA ARG A 584 15.88 -7.18 12.68
C ARG A 584 16.26 -5.72 12.46
N LEU A 585 17.33 -5.25 13.10
CA LEU A 585 17.81 -3.87 12.94
C LEU A 585 18.26 -3.60 11.49
N GLU A 586 18.84 -4.58 10.79
CA GLU A 586 19.14 -4.47 9.36
C GLU A 586 17.84 -4.33 8.53
N GLY A 587 16.77 -5.03 8.88
CA GLY A 587 15.45 -4.81 8.28
C GLY A 587 14.93 -3.38 8.49
N VAL A 588 15.13 -2.80 9.68
CA VAL A 588 14.79 -1.41 10.01
C VAL A 588 15.65 -0.43 9.18
N ARG A 589 16.95 -0.69 9.03
CA ARG A 589 17.85 0.09 8.18
C ARG A 589 17.40 0.09 6.73
N ARG A 590 17.09 -1.07 6.15
CA ARG A 590 16.56 -1.19 4.77
C ARG A 590 15.26 -0.43 4.59
N TYR A 591 14.37 -0.49 5.58
CA TYR A 591 13.13 0.29 5.51
C TYR A 591 13.40 1.80 5.50
N ALA A 592 14.34 2.28 6.32
CA ALA A 592 14.77 3.69 6.32
C ALA A 592 15.39 4.07 4.97
N GLU A 593 16.27 3.25 4.41
CA GLU A 593 16.88 3.41 3.10
C GLU A 593 15.84 3.55 1.98
N TYR A 594 14.89 2.62 1.91
CA TYR A 594 13.79 2.66 0.93
C TYR A 594 12.87 3.86 1.15
N GLY A 595 12.67 4.24 2.41
CA GLY A 595 11.93 5.45 2.77
C GLY A 595 12.62 6.72 2.24
N LEU A 596 13.94 6.84 2.39
CA LEU A 596 14.71 7.97 1.87
C LEU A 596 14.69 8.01 0.34
N THR A 597 14.79 6.86 -0.33
CA THR A 597 14.69 6.79 -1.79
C THR A 597 13.31 7.27 -2.29
N HIS A 598 12.24 6.88 -1.59
CA HIS A 598 10.87 7.20 -1.97
C HIS A 598 10.44 8.63 -1.58
N PHE A 599 10.58 8.98 -0.30
CA PHE A 599 10.10 10.28 0.24
C PHE A 599 11.08 11.42 0.03
N GLY A 600 12.37 11.11 -0.09
CA GLY A 600 13.43 12.07 -0.30
C GLY A 600 14.47 12.11 0.82
N THR A 601 15.60 12.73 0.50
CA THR A 601 16.76 12.87 1.40
C THR A 601 16.90 14.29 1.97
N ASP A 602 16.01 15.22 1.60
CA ASP A 602 15.91 16.53 2.25
C ASP A 602 15.23 16.42 3.63
N THR A 603 15.19 17.50 4.37
CA THR A 603 14.59 17.55 5.71
C THR A 603 13.14 17.05 5.72
N ALA A 604 12.34 17.40 4.72
CA ALA A 604 10.96 16.94 4.62
C ALA A 604 10.86 15.42 4.35
N GLY A 605 11.71 14.92 3.46
CA GLY A 605 11.79 13.48 3.13
C GLY A 605 12.27 12.64 4.30
N VAL A 606 13.33 13.07 5.00
CA VAL A 606 13.85 12.41 6.21
C VAL A 606 12.76 12.29 7.28
N ASN A 607 12.02 13.38 7.56
CA ASN A 607 10.95 13.34 8.55
C ASN A 607 9.74 12.52 8.11
N SER A 608 9.47 12.44 6.79
CA SER A 608 8.46 11.53 6.23
C SER A 608 8.89 10.07 6.40
N ALA A 609 10.13 9.74 6.05
CA ALA A 609 10.70 8.40 6.25
C ALA A 609 10.67 7.98 7.73
N ARG A 610 11.07 8.88 8.65
CA ARG A 610 11.00 8.67 10.10
C ARG A 610 9.59 8.32 10.56
N ARG A 611 8.60 9.08 10.09
CA ARG A 611 7.21 8.86 10.48
C ARG A 611 6.71 7.48 10.06
N TYR A 612 6.95 7.08 8.80
CA TYR A 612 6.53 5.76 8.33
C TYR A 612 7.34 4.62 8.95
N LEU A 613 8.61 4.87 9.28
CA LEU A 613 9.42 3.91 10.04
C LEU A 613 8.85 3.70 11.46
N CYS A 614 8.51 4.78 12.18
CA CYS A 614 7.87 4.66 13.48
C CYS A 614 6.49 3.98 13.40
N GLU A 615 5.72 4.23 12.31
CA GLU A 615 4.45 3.51 12.07
C GLU A 615 4.68 2.00 11.88
N ALA A 616 5.74 1.60 11.17
CA ALA A 616 6.11 0.19 11.02
C ALA A 616 6.56 -0.43 12.35
N LEU A 617 7.37 0.29 13.13
CA LEU A 617 7.84 -0.14 14.46
C LEU A 617 6.67 -0.33 15.43
N SER A 618 5.58 0.45 15.29
CA SER A 618 4.35 0.29 16.09
C SER A 618 3.64 -1.06 15.89
N PHE A 619 4.02 -1.83 14.90
CA PHE A 619 3.60 -3.22 14.71
C PHE A 619 4.73 -4.21 15.04
N GLN A 620 5.97 -3.91 14.62
CA GLN A 620 7.11 -4.82 14.76
C GLN A 620 7.50 -5.09 16.22
N TYR A 621 7.21 -4.19 17.16
CA TYR A 621 7.47 -4.41 18.59
C TYR A 621 6.69 -5.60 19.16
N ARG A 622 5.60 -6.02 18.49
CA ARG A 622 4.78 -7.17 18.90
C ARG A 622 5.43 -8.53 18.61
N TYR A 623 6.51 -8.54 17.85
CA TYR A 623 7.23 -9.79 17.60
C TYR A 623 7.87 -10.29 18.89
N VAL A 624 7.53 -11.50 19.27
CA VAL A 624 8.18 -12.23 20.37
C VAL A 624 9.26 -13.13 19.75
N PRO A 625 10.54 -12.94 20.11
CA PRO A 625 11.60 -13.79 19.59
C PRO A 625 11.34 -15.27 19.89
N ILE A 626 11.53 -16.11 18.89
CA ILE A 626 11.24 -17.55 19.00
C ILE A 626 12.06 -18.20 20.12
N GLY A 627 13.33 -17.80 20.26
CA GLY A 627 14.23 -18.35 21.27
C GLY A 627 13.79 -18.13 22.71
N ILE A 628 12.91 -17.16 22.99
CA ILE A 628 12.37 -16.89 24.33
C ILE A 628 10.97 -17.48 24.56
N LEU A 629 10.38 -18.17 23.59
CA LEU A 629 9.07 -18.81 23.72
C LEU A 629 9.24 -20.24 24.27
N GLU A 630 8.28 -20.68 25.11
CA GLU A 630 8.17 -22.07 25.56
C GLU A 630 7.53 -22.94 24.48
N THR A 631 6.54 -22.41 23.76
CA THR A 631 5.78 -23.11 22.72
C THR A 631 5.74 -22.31 21.43
N LEU A 632 5.93 -22.99 20.29
CA LEU A 632 5.89 -22.42 18.94
C LEU A 632 4.69 -22.99 18.17
N PRO A 633 4.16 -22.19 17.19
CA PRO A 633 4.31 -20.75 17.06
C PRO A 633 3.36 -20.00 18.00
N ALA A 634 3.73 -18.81 18.45
CA ALA A 634 2.82 -17.93 19.15
C ALA A 634 1.69 -17.51 18.18
N ARG A 635 0.43 -17.64 18.62
CA ARG A 635 -0.72 -17.17 17.85
C ARG A 635 -0.83 -15.65 17.97
N ILE A 636 -1.42 -15.00 16.98
CA ILE A 636 -1.54 -13.52 16.99
C ILE A 636 -2.35 -12.98 18.16
N ASN A 637 -3.37 -13.73 18.55
CA ASN A 637 -4.20 -13.35 19.68
C ASN A 637 -3.50 -13.59 21.02
N ASP A 638 -2.34 -14.26 20.98
CA ASP A 638 -1.49 -14.45 22.14
C ASP A 638 -0.64 -13.19 22.30
N ARG A 639 -1.06 -12.31 23.19
CA ARG A 639 -0.30 -11.09 23.52
C ARG A 639 0.94 -11.48 24.31
N ALA A 640 2.07 -10.87 23.94
CA ALA A 640 3.25 -11.02 24.77
C ALA A 640 2.99 -10.39 26.14
N PRO A 641 3.29 -11.09 27.25
CA PRO A 641 3.43 -10.43 28.54
C PRO A 641 4.59 -9.45 28.47
N ALA A 642 4.75 -8.57 29.46
CA ALA A 642 5.93 -7.74 29.56
C ALA A 642 7.17 -8.64 29.69
N PHE A 643 8.14 -8.53 28.77
CA PHE A 643 9.34 -9.35 28.72
C PHE A 643 10.58 -8.51 28.41
N ARG A 644 11.73 -9.02 28.80
CA ARG A 644 13.03 -8.56 28.32
C ARG A 644 13.53 -9.48 27.21
N GLY A 645 14.20 -8.92 26.23
CA GLY A 645 14.89 -9.69 25.21
C GLY A 645 16.16 -10.36 25.73
N ARG A 646 16.82 -11.13 24.88
CA ARG A 646 18.12 -11.78 25.17
C ARG A 646 19.26 -10.78 25.32
N ASP A 647 19.08 -9.60 24.70
CA ASP A 647 20.00 -8.47 24.83
C ASP A 647 19.21 -7.14 24.92
N GLU A 648 19.94 -6.04 25.14
CA GLU A 648 19.34 -4.70 25.27
C GLU A 648 18.68 -4.23 23.96
N LEU A 649 19.25 -4.55 22.80
CA LEU A 649 18.67 -4.20 21.50
C LEU A 649 17.36 -4.96 21.25
N GLU A 650 17.32 -6.25 21.59
CA GLU A 650 16.11 -7.05 21.46
C GLU A 650 14.99 -6.51 22.38
N THR A 651 15.36 -6.09 23.59
CA THR A 651 14.45 -5.44 24.53
C THR A 651 13.93 -4.11 23.98
N LEU A 652 14.81 -3.29 23.42
CA LEU A 652 14.45 -2.01 22.81
C LEU A 652 13.51 -2.20 21.60
N LEU A 653 13.78 -3.17 20.74
CA LEU A 653 12.95 -3.50 19.57
C LEU A 653 11.57 -4.09 19.94
N ALA A 654 11.39 -4.55 21.18
CA ALA A 654 10.14 -5.04 21.73
C ALA A 654 9.39 -3.98 22.58
N SER A 655 9.94 -2.78 22.71
CA SER A 655 9.33 -1.72 23.51
C SER A 655 8.03 -1.21 22.88
N PRO A 656 6.93 -1.12 23.64
CA PRO A 656 5.68 -0.51 23.20
C PRO A 656 5.70 1.03 23.24
N ASP A 657 6.76 1.65 23.74
CA ASP A 657 6.87 3.10 23.89
C ASP A 657 7.24 3.77 22.57
N SER A 658 6.40 4.69 22.12
CA SER A 658 6.64 5.46 20.88
C SER A 658 7.94 6.28 20.90
N ARG A 659 8.42 6.67 22.09
CA ARG A 659 9.71 7.37 22.26
C ARG A 659 10.88 6.47 21.88
N ASP A 660 10.80 5.18 22.21
CA ASP A 660 11.82 4.21 21.82
C ASP A 660 11.83 3.97 20.30
N TRP A 661 10.65 3.99 19.65
CA TRP A 661 10.60 3.92 18.18
C TRP A 661 11.26 5.15 17.53
N VAL A 662 11.10 6.33 18.13
CA VAL A 662 11.81 7.54 17.69
C VAL A 662 13.32 7.35 17.86
N ARG A 663 13.78 6.90 19.03
CA ARG A 663 15.20 6.61 19.31
C ARG A 663 15.80 5.61 18.32
N ILE A 664 15.08 4.53 17.99
CA ILE A 664 15.49 3.57 16.96
C ILE A 664 15.60 4.26 15.60
N SER A 665 14.66 5.14 15.25
CA SER A 665 14.71 5.88 14.00
C SER A 665 15.91 6.83 13.90
N GLU A 666 16.37 7.37 15.02
CA GLU A 666 17.53 8.27 15.09
C GLU A 666 18.84 7.59 14.74
N MET A 667 18.94 6.28 14.92
CA MET A 667 20.10 5.49 14.50
C MET A 667 20.39 5.57 12.99
N PHE A 668 19.38 5.91 12.17
CA PHE A 668 19.46 5.94 10.71
C PHE A 668 19.16 7.32 10.13
N LEU A 669 18.29 8.08 10.76
CA LEU A 669 17.73 9.32 10.23
C LEU A 669 18.20 10.56 11.00
N GLY A 670 19.22 10.39 11.86
CA GLY A 670 19.73 11.44 12.73
C GLY A 670 18.71 11.91 13.77
N PRO A 671 19.07 12.90 14.61
CA PRO A 671 18.20 13.38 15.68
C PRO A 671 16.84 13.86 15.16
N ALA A 672 15.77 13.52 15.89
CA ALA A 672 14.46 14.08 15.61
C ALA A 672 14.40 15.55 16.02
N PRO A 673 13.69 16.42 15.29
CA PRO A 673 13.50 17.81 15.71
C PRO A 673 12.86 17.87 17.12
N ALA A 674 13.27 18.81 17.94
CA ALA A 674 12.84 18.91 19.35
C ALA A 674 11.29 18.96 19.55
N ALA A 675 10.59 19.56 18.59
CA ALA A 675 9.12 19.61 18.61
C ALA A 675 8.45 18.42 17.89
N TRP A 676 9.22 17.43 17.43
CA TRP A 676 8.68 16.29 16.70
C TRP A 676 8.19 15.23 17.69
N SER A 677 6.94 14.80 17.50
CA SER A 677 6.35 13.72 18.29
C SER A 677 5.66 12.74 17.37
N PHE A 678 5.58 11.49 17.81
CA PHE A 678 4.93 10.43 17.06
C PHE A 678 3.76 9.84 17.84
N THR A 679 2.62 9.76 17.18
CA THR A 679 1.46 9.00 17.63
C THR A 679 1.02 8.10 16.50
N PRO A 680 0.97 6.77 16.66
CA PRO A 680 0.59 5.85 15.60
C PRO A 680 -0.84 6.12 15.12
N LYS A 681 -1.07 5.97 13.82
CA LYS A 681 -2.42 6.07 13.24
C LYS A 681 -3.30 4.90 13.66
N HIS A 682 -2.71 3.73 13.68
CA HIS A 682 -3.35 2.53 14.14
C HIS A 682 -3.07 2.42 15.64
N ARG A 683 -4.04 2.83 16.46
CA ARG A 683 -3.94 2.80 17.93
C ARG A 683 -4.03 1.36 18.44
N SER A 684 -3.19 0.50 18.00
CA SER A 684 -3.01 -0.76 18.69
C SER A 684 -1.96 -0.55 19.78
N ASN A 685 -2.37 -0.15 20.96
CA ASN A 685 -1.59 -0.19 22.21
C ASN A 685 -0.48 0.86 22.40
N ALA A 686 -0.59 2.07 21.85
CA ALA A 686 0.20 3.18 22.36
C ALA A 686 -0.44 3.67 23.67
N TYR A 687 0.29 3.64 24.77
CA TYR A 687 -0.16 4.22 26.02
C TYR A 687 -0.40 5.73 25.85
N GLU A 688 -1.64 6.18 26.06
CA GLU A 688 -2.00 7.61 25.94
C GLU A 688 -1.39 8.49 27.07
N SER A 689 -0.84 7.88 28.10
CA SER A 689 -0.38 8.60 29.30
C SER A 689 0.98 9.30 29.15
N GLN A 690 1.61 9.27 27.97
CA GLN A 690 2.98 9.75 27.79
C GLN A 690 3.19 10.56 26.49
N GLY A 691 2.15 11.22 26.00
CA GLY A 691 2.23 12.21 24.92
C GLY A 691 2.32 13.62 25.46
#